data_a083679c0862537e76cac0410e83f21f
#
_entry.id   a083679c0862537e76cac0410e83f21f
#
_cell.length_a   1.000
_cell.length_b   1.000
_cell.length_c   1.000
_cell.angle_alpha   90.00
_cell.angle_beta   90.00
_cell.angle_gamma   90.00
#
_symmetry.space_group_name_H-M   'P 1'
#
loop_
_entity.id
_entity.type
_entity.pdbx_description
1 polymer ?
#
loop_
_entity_poly.entity_id
_entity_poly.type
_entity_poly.pdbx_seq_one_letter_code
_entity_poly.pdbx_strand_id
1 'polypeptide(L)'
;MGPRKKAATEKPSKASQPPKVEPAKDADVQSAGGKRRQDGFRETVESIVIAFVLAFLFRTFEAEAFVIPTGSMAETLYGRHKDVTCEKCDTLFRVSASDEIEENGIIAVDWSTGETPKIVNYALCPNCRYPNNVLDNQAFVGDRILVNKFPYEFGDPERFDVVVFKYPEEPKTNYIKRLVGLPGETIKIDWGNLYARKSDTEEFQILRKSPEKQKKLQIPVFDNDKPAQQLLNAGWPERWASVANVDEKWSVVKNGWSEDAKNRSFQFSTKADPSDDWQWLRYRHIVPFADDWRRVINGERVDDPPPPPQLITDFSSYNSGISLGEAQRKTPTGDLFPQPPADTWGVHWVGDLTLNCEVNLLQPQGELLLELVEGDRWYRCRIDLTTGTAELEYIDTSFNLDPVPLKGATDASTPLNKAGSYEVEFANVDDRLLLWIDGDLIDFGEGGGIVPPITLSQRKPTNRDLAPVGIAARDASLTVSHLNISRDVYYLSCSKDNLGNGTQAQVDFNAPTSLSELRTFLANPETAFSGKGYSQGYMDMQSNEFKLGEDEFFVLGDNSARSKDSRLWDKGRIPNRIGDNDQSGHNHAVPRDLLIGKAFFIYWPHGIPFLNNGRGIPVWYYNQPEAVKVGPGDYRPVQPLGPNGPMELEKSKYPSLSVPFYPQWQRWQRIE
;
A
#
# COMPACT_ATOMS: atom_id res chain seq x y z
N MET A 1 31.26 -49.14 42.70
CA MET A 1 32.68 -49.34 42.94
C MET A 1 33.41 -48.20 42.20
N GLY A 2 34.04 -47.30 42.97
CA GLY A 2 34.83 -46.18 42.48
C GLY A 2 36.28 -46.63 42.17
N PRO A 3 37.31 -45.77 42.14
CA PRO A 3 37.31 -44.30 42.35
C PRO A 3 38.19 -43.47 41.40
N ARG A 4 38.01 -42.19 41.48
CA ARG A 4 38.92 -41.02 41.35
C ARG A 4 40.42 -41.23 40.96
N LYS A 5 40.92 -40.35 40.10
CA LYS A 5 42.20 -39.67 40.36
C LYS A 5 42.19 -38.20 39.83
N LYS A 6 42.56 -37.26 40.73
CA LYS A 6 42.95 -35.87 40.52
C LYS A 6 44.39 -35.80 40.00
N ALA A 7 44.73 -34.82 39.18
CA ALA A 7 46.08 -34.30 38.98
C ALA A 7 45.96 -32.79 38.90
N ALA A 8 46.61 -32.20 39.57
CA ALA A 8 47.57 -31.39 40.24
C ALA A 8 48.09 -30.24 39.32
N THR A 9 47.92 -29.04 39.86
CA THR A 9 48.42 -27.74 39.39
C THR A 9 49.95 -27.64 39.46
N GLU A 10 50.56 -27.14 38.39
CA GLU A 10 51.91 -26.59 38.43
C GLU A 10 51.90 -25.10 38.10
N LYS A 11 52.60 -24.34 38.95
CA LYS A 11 52.95 -22.94 38.78
C LYS A 11 54.26 -22.81 38.00
N PRO A 12 54.43 -21.85 37.10
CA PRO A 12 55.73 -21.55 36.54
C PRO A 12 56.50 -20.51 37.38
N SER A 13 57.83 -20.73 37.40
CA SER A 13 58.86 -20.07 38.15
C SER A 13 59.21 -18.67 37.65
N LYS A 14 59.79 -17.89 38.55
CA LYS A 14 60.34 -16.55 38.39
C LYS A 14 61.52 -16.54 37.39
N ALA A 15 61.51 -15.55 36.47
CA ALA A 15 62.66 -15.15 35.72
C ALA A 15 63.12 -13.75 36.14
N SER A 16 64.47 -13.64 36.21
CA SER A 16 65.36 -12.64 36.77
C SER A 16 65.28 -11.25 36.12
N GLN A 17 65.49 -10.23 36.95
CA GLN A 17 65.72 -8.81 36.57
C GLN A 17 67.16 -8.62 35.96
N PRO A 18 67.33 -7.70 34.98
CA PRO A 18 68.63 -7.13 34.63
C PRO A 18 68.93 -5.84 35.42
N PRO A 19 70.21 -5.39 35.44
CA PRO A 19 70.76 -4.52 36.50
C PRO A 19 70.49 -3.02 36.27
N LYS A 20 70.50 -2.27 37.40
CA LYS A 20 70.48 -0.83 37.50
C LYS A 20 71.73 -0.20 36.88
N VAL A 21 71.54 0.86 36.08
CA VAL A 21 72.59 1.81 35.70
C VAL A 21 72.27 3.14 36.34
N GLU A 22 73.23 3.72 37.07
CA GLU A 22 73.15 5.03 37.75
C GLU A 22 73.30 6.18 36.72
N PRO A 23 72.85 7.41 37.13
CA PRO A 23 72.67 8.54 36.23
C PRO A 23 73.94 9.35 36.02
N ALA A 24 74.24 9.77 34.79
CA ALA A 24 75.23 10.80 34.45
C ALA A 24 74.55 12.18 34.46
N LYS A 25 75.27 13.15 34.99
CA LYS A 25 74.90 14.54 35.24
C LYS A 25 74.81 15.39 33.95
N ASP A 26 73.88 16.27 33.96
CA ASP A 26 73.79 17.64 33.42
C ASP A 26 74.45 17.99 32.08
N ALA A 27 73.64 18.27 31.08
CA ALA A 27 73.95 19.28 30.07
C ALA A 27 72.68 20.05 29.76
N ASP A 28 72.69 21.34 30.05
CA ASP A 28 71.72 22.36 29.77
C ASP A 28 71.24 22.28 28.30
N VAL A 29 69.89 22.11 28.08
CA VAL A 29 69.23 22.51 26.82
C VAL A 29 68.03 23.39 27.17
N GLN A 30 68.17 24.62 26.79
CA GLN A 30 67.23 25.72 26.96
C GLN A 30 65.83 25.35 26.45
N SER A 31 64.87 25.68 27.30
CA SER A 31 63.41 25.63 27.01
C SER A 31 63.04 26.47 25.79
N ALA A 32 62.56 25.83 24.74
CA ALA A 32 61.70 26.45 23.73
C ALA A 32 60.25 26.13 24.09
N GLY A 33 59.74 26.86 25.08
CA GLY A 33 58.31 26.90 25.37
C GLY A 33 57.60 27.77 24.36
N GLY A 34 56.53 27.30 23.86
CA GLY A 34 55.50 28.16 23.24
C GLY A 34 55.20 27.95 21.77
N LYS A 35 54.62 26.83 21.37
CA LYS A 35 53.85 26.76 20.09
C LYS A 35 52.76 25.66 20.01
N ARG A 36 52.44 24.99 21.10
CA ARG A 36 51.42 23.90 21.05
C ARG A 36 49.94 24.38 21.15
N ARG A 37 49.66 25.64 21.36
CA ARG A 37 48.27 26.15 21.53
C ARG A 37 47.64 26.72 20.27
N GLN A 38 48.42 27.05 19.25
CA GLN A 38 47.90 27.56 17.98
C GLN A 38 47.60 26.44 16.99
N ASP A 39 48.30 25.28 17.06
CA ASP A 39 48.05 24.16 16.14
C ASP A 39 46.71 23.48 16.37
N GLY A 40 46.25 23.34 17.61
CA GLY A 40 44.96 22.70 17.90
C GLY A 40 43.74 23.48 17.38
N PHE A 41 43.76 24.83 17.41
CA PHE A 41 42.69 25.62 16.82
C PHE A 41 42.69 25.52 15.29
N ARG A 42 43.86 25.55 14.68
CA ARG A 42 44.02 25.38 13.24
C ARG A 42 43.57 23.99 12.78
N GLU A 43 43.99 22.91 13.46
CA GLU A 43 43.52 21.54 13.18
C GLU A 43 42.01 21.39 13.32
N THR A 44 41.41 22.02 14.33
CA THR A 44 39.95 22.03 14.49
C THR A 44 39.25 22.74 13.34
N VAL A 45 39.75 23.92 12.93
CA VAL A 45 39.21 24.67 11.79
C VAL A 45 39.38 23.91 10.49
N GLU A 46 40.56 23.32 10.25
CA GLU A 46 40.85 22.48 9.06
C GLU A 46 39.90 21.26 9.03
N SER A 47 39.70 20.57 10.17
CA SER A 47 38.76 19.43 10.26
C SER A 47 37.31 19.85 9.98
N ILE A 48 36.87 21.00 10.49
CA ILE A 48 35.55 21.56 10.22
C ILE A 48 35.40 21.90 8.71
N VAL A 49 36.39 22.56 8.13
CA VAL A 49 36.39 22.91 6.71
C VAL A 49 36.35 21.67 5.84
N ILE A 50 37.19 20.66 6.14
CA ILE A 50 37.17 19.37 5.44
C ILE A 50 35.83 18.68 5.58
N ALA A 51 35.25 18.64 6.78
CA ALA A 51 33.90 18.08 7.01
C ALA A 51 32.82 18.80 6.21
N PHE A 52 32.86 20.13 6.15
CA PHE A 52 31.94 20.93 5.31
C PHE A 52 32.17 20.65 3.81
N VAL A 53 33.39 20.61 3.34
CA VAL A 53 33.71 20.29 1.93
C VAL A 53 33.22 18.88 1.59
N LEU A 54 33.49 17.87 2.44
CA LEU A 54 33.02 16.52 2.23
C LEU A 54 31.49 16.44 2.27
N ALA A 55 30.84 17.12 3.22
CA ALA A 55 29.38 17.20 3.28
C ALA A 55 28.78 17.87 2.04
N PHE A 56 29.43 18.93 1.52
CA PHE A 56 29.01 19.61 0.30
C PHE A 56 29.21 18.72 -0.94
N LEU A 57 30.32 18.01 -1.04
CA LEU A 57 30.59 17.06 -2.13
C LEU A 57 29.57 15.91 -2.07
N PHE A 58 29.35 15.33 -0.88
CA PHE A 58 28.35 14.29 -0.69
C PHE A 58 26.96 14.76 -1.13
N ARG A 59 26.52 15.93 -0.65
CA ARG A 59 25.22 16.50 -1.04
C ARG A 59 25.10 16.78 -2.55
N THR A 60 26.20 17.24 -3.18
CA THR A 60 26.17 17.64 -4.58
C THR A 60 26.16 16.45 -5.53
N PHE A 61 26.88 15.38 -5.18
CA PHE A 61 27.15 14.27 -6.10
C PHE A 61 26.48 12.95 -5.70
N GLU A 62 26.16 12.71 -4.42
CA GLU A 62 25.71 11.39 -3.99
C GLU A 62 24.26 11.35 -3.50
N ALA A 63 23.84 12.24 -2.61
CA ALA A 63 22.51 12.15 -2.02
C ALA A 63 21.87 13.50 -1.78
N GLU A 64 20.60 13.60 -2.15
CA GLU A 64 19.76 14.76 -1.87
C GLU A 64 18.51 14.37 -1.07
N ALA A 65 18.14 15.21 -0.09
CA ALA A 65 16.97 14.99 0.75
C ALA A 65 15.76 15.71 0.17
N PHE A 66 14.65 14.99 0.03
CA PHE A 66 13.38 15.54 -0.42
C PHE A 66 12.28 15.28 0.61
N VAL A 67 11.29 16.15 0.61
CA VAL A 67 10.03 15.99 1.38
C VAL A 67 8.93 15.67 0.37
N ILE A 68 8.12 14.67 0.65
CA ILE A 68 7.00 14.27 -0.20
C ILE A 68 5.78 15.15 0.12
N PRO A 69 5.36 16.05 -0.78
CA PRO A 69 4.27 16.99 -0.45
C PRO A 69 2.88 16.36 -0.62
N THR A 70 2.71 15.50 -1.64
CA THR A 70 1.42 14.95 -2.08
C THR A 70 1.35 13.44 -1.96
N GLY A 71 0.14 12.90 -1.91
CA GLY A 71 -0.10 11.47 -1.72
C GLY A 71 -0.07 10.64 -3.01
N SER A 72 0.50 11.12 -4.11
CA SER A 72 0.49 10.41 -5.40
C SER A 72 1.27 9.08 -5.40
N MET A 73 2.12 8.86 -4.41
CA MET A 73 2.91 7.64 -4.21
C MET A 73 2.46 6.84 -2.96
N ALA A 74 1.30 7.17 -2.38
CA ALA A 74 0.75 6.37 -1.28
C ALA A 74 0.29 4.99 -1.84
N GLU A 75 0.49 3.90 -1.12
CA GLU A 75 0.92 3.87 0.28
C GLU A 75 2.43 3.65 0.47
N THR A 76 3.20 3.63 -0.62
CA THR A 76 4.66 3.50 -0.56
C THR A 76 5.30 4.70 0.12
N LEU A 77 4.94 5.92 -0.34
CA LEU A 77 5.42 7.18 0.22
C LEU A 77 4.22 8.09 0.50
N TYR A 78 4.11 8.51 1.74
CA TYR A 78 3.03 9.40 2.14
C TYR A 78 3.41 10.86 1.94
N GLY A 79 2.50 11.60 1.29
CA GLY A 79 2.48 13.05 1.33
C GLY A 79 1.95 13.56 2.68
N ARG A 80 1.47 14.80 2.70
CA ARG A 80 0.79 15.33 3.88
C ARG A 80 -0.43 14.46 4.22
N HIS A 81 -0.54 13.99 5.48
CA HIS A 81 -1.55 13.04 5.91
C HIS A 81 -1.89 13.17 7.40
N LYS A 82 -2.98 12.54 7.80
CA LYS A 82 -3.35 12.32 9.21
C LYS A 82 -3.29 10.83 9.52
N ASP A 83 -2.71 10.47 10.67
CA ASP A 83 -2.80 9.12 11.23
C ASP A 83 -4.13 8.97 11.96
N VAL A 84 -4.76 7.82 11.77
CA VAL A 84 -6.09 7.51 12.32
C VAL A 84 -6.09 6.13 12.95
N THR A 85 -6.58 6.03 14.17
CA THR A 85 -6.97 4.77 14.79
C THR A 85 -8.48 4.67 14.74
N CYS A 86 -9.01 3.61 14.12
CA CYS A 86 -10.45 3.43 13.99
C CYS A 86 -11.13 3.27 15.35
N GLU A 87 -12.15 4.07 15.63
CA GLU A 87 -12.91 4.03 16.89
C GLU A 87 -13.72 2.73 17.10
N LYS A 88 -13.89 1.92 16.05
CA LYS A 88 -14.74 0.73 16.07
C LYS A 88 -14.01 -0.61 15.99
N CYS A 89 -12.82 -0.63 15.40
CA CYS A 89 -12.07 -1.87 15.20
C CYS A 89 -10.56 -1.71 15.46
N ASP A 90 -10.10 -0.58 15.99
CA ASP A 90 -8.70 -0.29 16.32
C ASP A 90 -7.69 -0.44 15.16
N THR A 91 -8.18 -0.48 13.90
CA THR A 91 -7.31 -0.49 12.74
C THR A 91 -6.59 0.84 12.60
N LEU A 92 -5.26 0.81 12.48
CA LEU A 92 -4.43 1.97 12.19
C LEU A 92 -4.40 2.19 10.67
N PHE A 93 -4.67 3.41 10.22
CA PHE A 93 -4.62 3.77 8.81
C PHE A 93 -4.29 5.25 8.64
N ARG A 94 -4.09 5.67 7.39
CA ARG A 94 -3.79 7.05 7.04
C ARG A 94 -4.80 7.60 6.06
N VAL A 95 -5.00 8.92 6.13
CA VAL A 95 -5.81 9.66 5.17
C VAL A 95 -5.03 10.85 4.65
N SER A 96 -5.14 11.11 3.34
CA SER A 96 -4.52 12.27 2.72
C SER A 96 -5.04 13.59 3.31
N ALA A 97 -4.12 14.47 3.62
CA ALA A 97 -4.38 15.86 4.01
C ALA A 97 -3.64 16.84 3.08
N SER A 98 -3.28 16.37 1.88
CA SER A 98 -2.49 17.16 0.92
C SER A 98 -3.24 18.38 0.42
N ASP A 99 -4.57 18.26 0.31
CA ASP A 99 -5.44 19.33 -0.20
C ASP A 99 -5.88 20.33 0.89
N GLU A 100 -5.48 20.12 2.16
CA GLU A 100 -5.85 21.02 3.25
C GLU A 100 -5.16 22.39 3.18
N ILE A 101 -4.00 22.46 2.53
CA ILE A 101 -3.21 23.68 2.44
C ILE A 101 -2.78 23.98 1.00
N GLU A 102 -2.71 25.25 0.66
CA GLU A 102 -2.10 25.73 -0.57
C GLU A 102 -0.56 25.77 -0.45
N GLU A 103 0.15 26.00 -1.57
CA GLU A 103 1.61 26.09 -1.61
C GLU A 103 2.19 27.15 -0.67
N ASN A 104 1.43 28.21 -0.38
CA ASN A 104 1.80 29.27 0.56
C ASN A 104 1.61 28.89 2.05
N GLY A 105 1.14 27.65 2.34
CA GLY A 105 0.88 27.14 3.69
C GLY A 105 -0.41 27.64 4.33
N ILE A 106 -1.30 28.27 3.59
CA ILE A 106 -2.61 28.74 4.02
C ILE A 106 -3.64 27.60 3.83
N ILE A 107 -4.65 27.54 4.68
CA ILE A 107 -5.74 26.58 4.54
C ILE A 107 -6.47 26.80 3.20
N ALA A 108 -6.55 25.74 2.42
CA ALA A 108 -7.29 25.73 1.17
C ALA A 108 -8.81 25.82 1.41
N VAL A 109 -9.53 26.46 0.50
CA VAL A 109 -10.98 26.64 0.59
C VAL A 109 -11.68 26.01 -0.61
N ASP A 110 -12.76 25.30 -0.34
CA ASP A 110 -13.63 24.76 -1.36
C ASP A 110 -14.77 25.76 -1.69
N TRP A 111 -14.64 26.38 -2.84
CA TRP A 111 -15.63 27.35 -3.35
C TRP A 111 -16.92 26.68 -3.81
N SER A 112 -16.90 25.41 -4.17
CA SER A 112 -18.08 24.67 -4.63
C SER A 112 -19.06 24.35 -3.51
N THR A 113 -18.57 24.27 -2.27
CA THR A 113 -19.35 23.96 -1.05
C THR A 113 -19.67 25.17 -0.19
N GLY A 114 -19.46 26.41 -0.71
CA GLY A 114 -19.80 27.65 0.00
C GLY A 114 -18.66 28.20 0.85
N GLU A 115 -17.46 28.25 0.31
CA GLU A 115 -16.28 28.85 0.96
C GLU A 115 -15.86 28.10 2.25
N THR A 116 -16.03 26.78 2.27
CA THR A 116 -15.65 25.96 3.42
C THR A 116 -14.17 25.53 3.36
N PRO A 117 -13.45 25.50 4.50
CA PRO A 117 -12.09 24.94 4.52
C PRO A 117 -12.03 23.49 4.04
N LYS A 118 -11.04 23.16 3.22
CA LYS A 118 -10.78 21.78 2.75
C LYS A 118 -10.16 20.89 3.82
N ILE A 119 -10.36 21.19 5.10
CA ILE A 119 -9.87 20.37 6.22
C ILE A 119 -10.61 19.05 6.20
N VAL A 120 -9.85 17.95 6.26
CA VAL A 120 -10.38 16.60 6.34
C VAL A 120 -11.03 16.39 7.71
N ASN A 121 -12.34 16.16 7.68
CA ASN A 121 -13.17 16.00 8.87
C ASN A 121 -13.43 14.52 9.19
N TYR A 122 -13.67 13.69 8.16
CA TYR A 122 -13.87 12.26 8.33
C TYR A 122 -12.98 11.46 7.39
N ALA A 123 -12.66 10.23 7.82
CA ALA A 123 -11.92 9.26 7.03
C ALA A 123 -12.50 7.85 7.23
N LEU A 124 -12.61 7.07 6.16
CA LEU A 124 -13.18 5.73 6.20
C LEU A 124 -12.11 4.69 6.57
N CYS A 125 -12.40 3.88 7.57
CA CYS A 125 -11.55 2.76 7.96
C CYS A 125 -11.44 1.73 6.82
N PRO A 126 -10.24 1.24 6.45
CA PRO A 126 -10.08 0.24 5.41
C PRO A 126 -10.75 -1.09 5.76
N ASN A 127 -10.78 -1.45 7.03
CA ASN A 127 -11.30 -2.73 7.51
C ASN A 127 -12.83 -2.74 7.69
N CYS A 128 -13.38 -1.76 8.39
CA CYS A 128 -14.81 -1.75 8.73
C CYS A 128 -15.61 -0.60 8.08
N ARG A 129 -14.99 0.25 7.28
CA ARG A 129 -15.62 1.41 6.59
C ARG A 129 -16.29 2.42 7.53
N TYR A 130 -16.06 2.35 8.85
CA TYR A 130 -16.57 3.36 9.77
C TYR A 130 -15.99 4.73 9.45
N PRO A 131 -16.82 5.80 9.36
CA PRO A 131 -16.33 7.16 9.14
C PRO A 131 -15.82 7.74 10.46
N ASN A 132 -14.51 7.72 10.66
CA ASN A 132 -13.85 8.25 11.84
C ASN A 132 -13.74 9.77 11.76
N ASN A 133 -14.06 10.47 12.84
CA ASN A 133 -13.84 11.91 12.93
C ASN A 133 -12.35 12.19 13.14
N VAL A 134 -11.74 12.91 12.20
CA VAL A 134 -10.30 13.21 12.19
C VAL A 134 -10.01 14.71 12.21
N LEU A 135 -11.02 15.53 12.51
CA LEU A 135 -10.90 16.98 12.50
C LEU A 135 -9.80 17.47 13.43
N ASP A 136 -9.74 16.90 14.64
CA ASP A 136 -8.77 17.26 15.68
C ASP A 136 -7.43 16.50 15.54
N ASN A 137 -7.30 15.61 14.55
CA ASN A 137 -6.04 14.90 14.32
C ASN A 137 -5.04 15.85 13.64
N GLN A 138 -3.79 15.83 14.13
CA GLN A 138 -2.71 16.56 13.49
C GLN A 138 -2.46 16.04 12.08
N ALA A 139 -2.30 16.95 11.11
CA ALA A 139 -1.80 16.61 9.80
C ALA A 139 -0.28 16.71 9.78
N PHE A 140 0.37 15.61 9.40
CA PHE A 140 1.82 15.49 9.34
C PHE A 140 2.35 15.91 7.97
N VAL A 141 3.52 16.51 7.96
CA VAL A 141 4.29 16.72 6.72
C VAL A 141 4.70 15.35 6.20
N GLY A 142 4.69 15.16 4.88
CA GLY A 142 5.00 13.88 4.26
C GLY A 142 6.39 13.32 4.56
N ASP A 143 6.62 12.12 4.10
CA ASP A 143 7.89 11.39 4.29
C ASP A 143 9.08 12.20 3.77
N ARG A 144 10.21 12.09 4.47
CA ARG A 144 11.48 12.65 4.03
C ARG A 144 12.37 11.53 3.53
N ILE A 145 12.78 11.63 2.28
CA ILE A 145 13.51 10.60 1.57
C ILE A 145 14.92 11.05 1.20
N LEU A 146 15.83 10.10 1.09
CA LEU A 146 17.12 10.28 0.45
C LEU A 146 17.04 9.76 -0.99
N VAL A 147 17.57 10.54 -1.90
CA VAL A 147 17.65 10.25 -3.33
C VAL A 147 19.10 10.12 -3.72
N ASN A 148 19.47 8.96 -4.26
CA ASN A 148 20.81 8.70 -4.79
C ASN A 148 20.84 9.13 -6.26
N LYS A 149 21.72 10.07 -6.61
CA LYS A 149 21.88 10.59 -7.97
C LYS A 149 22.86 9.75 -8.80
N PHE A 150 23.76 9.08 -8.12
CA PHE A 150 24.87 8.36 -8.72
C PHE A 150 24.47 7.23 -9.70
N PRO A 151 23.44 6.40 -9.45
CA PRO A 151 23.11 5.31 -10.34
C PRO A 151 22.81 5.75 -11.77
N TYR A 152 22.18 6.91 -11.95
CA TYR A 152 21.73 7.40 -13.28
C TYR A 152 22.80 8.18 -14.04
N GLU A 153 23.94 8.47 -13.40
CA GLU A 153 25.15 9.02 -14.05
C GLU A 153 25.93 7.91 -14.79
N PHE A 154 25.83 6.65 -14.34
CA PHE A 154 26.67 5.53 -14.81
C PHE A 154 25.88 4.31 -15.31
N GLY A 155 24.56 4.32 -15.17
CA GLY A 155 23.70 3.22 -15.57
C GLY A 155 22.30 3.67 -15.92
N ASP A 156 21.50 2.70 -16.37
CA ASP A 156 20.10 2.91 -16.69
C ASP A 156 19.22 2.67 -15.45
N PRO A 157 18.10 3.42 -15.32
CA PRO A 157 17.09 3.11 -14.34
C PRO A 157 16.49 1.73 -14.56
N GLU A 158 16.21 1.03 -13.47
CA GLU A 158 15.53 -0.26 -13.53
C GLU A 158 14.01 -0.08 -13.44
N ARG A 159 13.27 -1.00 -14.06
CA ARG A 159 11.82 -1.03 -13.97
C ARG A 159 11.36 -1.16 -12.52
N PHE A 160 10.31 -0.42 -12.19
CA PHE A 160 9.75 -0.26 -10.84
C PHE A 160 10.64 0.47 -9.83
N ASP A 161 11.72 1.11 -10.26
CA ASP A 161 12.42 2.07 -9.40
C ASP A 161 11.54 3.27 -9.08
N VAL A 162 11.63 3.78 -7.84
CA VAL A 162 11.02 5.05 -7.48
C VAL A 162 12.00 6.17 -7.83
N VAL A 163 11.64 6.94 -8.85
CA VAL A 163 12.52 7.97 -9.45
C VAL A 163 12.07 9.38 -9.10
N VAL A 164 13.04 10.25 -8.84
CA VAL A 164 12.85 11.68 -8.74
C VAL A 164 13.33 12.32 -10.02
N PHE A 165 12.52 13.22 -10.59
CA PHE A 165 12.78 13.87 -11.85
C PHE A 165 12.18 15.28 -11.90
N LYS A 166 12.65 16.10 -12.81
CA LYS A 166 12.07 17.41 -13.10
C LYS A 166 10.79 17.22 -13.91
N TYR A 167 9.70 17.84 -13.46
CA TYR A 167 8.41 17.71 -14.13
C TYR A 167 8.48 18.27 -15.57
N PRO A 168 8.15 17.51 -16.63
CA PRO A 168 8.37 17.92 -18.00
C PRO A 168 7.62 19.20 -18.40
N GLU A 169 6.41 19.44 -17.85
CA GLU A 169 5.64 20.66 -18.14
C GLU A 169 6.17 21.90 -17.39
N GLU A 170 6.82 21.69 -16.22
CA GLU A 170 7.38 22.73 -15.37
C GLU A 170 8.69 22.27 -14.70
N PRO A 171 9.85 22.31 -15.39
CA PRO A 171 11.11 21.76 -14.91
C PRO A 171 11.71 22.40 -13.64
N LYS A 172 11.04 23.39 -13.07
CA LYS A 172 11.38 23.96 -11.76
C LYS A 172 10.84 23.10 -10.61
N THR A 173 9.80 22.30 -10.87
CA THR A 173 9.13 21.43 -9.91
C THR A 173 9.67 20.01 -10.03
N ASN A 174 10.04 19.40 -8.90
CA ASN A 174 10.47 18.01 -8.86
C ASN A 174 9.29 17.11 -8.57
N TYR A 175 9.18 16.02 -9.32
CA TYR A 175 8.19 14.96 -9.13
C TYR A 175 8.88 13.67 -8.68
N ILE A 176 8.11 12.83 -8.01
CA ILE A 176 8.48 11.47 -7.65
C ILE A 176 7.41 10.51 -8.13
N LYS A 177 7.81 9.48 -8.85
CA LYS A 177 6.94 8.44 -9.41
C LYS A 177 7.67 7.11 -9.51
N ARG A 178 6.93 6.05 -9.76
CA ARG A 178 7.48 4.72 -10.09
C ARG A 178 7.73 4.64 -11.59
N LEU A 179 8.94 4.24 -11.97
CA LEU A 179 9.33 4.06 -13.35
C LEU A 179 8.77 2.73 -13.86
N VAL A 180 7.90 2.78 -14.86
CA VAL A 180 7.22 1.61 -15.42
C VAL A 180 7.70 1.28 -16.84
N GLY A 181 7.81 2.28 -17.72
CA GLY A 181 8.25 2.08 -19.09
C GLY A 181 9.71 2.43 -19.30
N LEU A 182 10.41 1.60 -20.04
CA LEU A 182 11.79 1.78 -20.44
C LEU A 182 11.90 2.32 -21.88
N PRO A 183 13.03 2.91 -22.27
CA PRO A 183 13.24 3.46 -23.60
C PRO A 183 12.88 2.51 -24.73
N GLY A 184 12.17 3.03 -25.74
CA GLY A 184 11.79 2.29 -26.95
C GLY A 184 10.63 1.29 -26.77
N GLU A 185 10.00 1.23 -25.60
CA GLU A 185 8.86 0.37 -25.34
C GLU A 185 7.53 1.05 -25.68
N THR A 186 6.50 0.24 -25.92
CA THR A 186 5.10 0.66 -25.85
C THR A 186 4.50 0.05 -24.58
N ILE A 187 4.01 0.91 -23.70
CA ILE A 187 3.36 0.51 -22.45
C ILE A 187 1.86 0.47 -22.68
N LYS A 188 1.21 -0.59 -22.17
CA LYS A 188 -0.24 -0.73 -22.18
C LYS A 188 -0.74 -0.92 -20.75
N ILE A 189 -1.80 -0.18 -20.38
CA ILE A 189 -2.52 -0.35 -19.12
C ILE A 189 -3.86 -0.98 -19.45
N ASP A 190 -4.17 -2.12 -18.83
CA ASP A 190 -5.36 -2.89 -19.12
C ASP A 190 -5.82 -3.67 -17.88
N TRP A 191 -7.04 -3.41 -17.41
CA TRP A 191 -7.63 -4.05 -16.22
C TRP A 191 -6.74 -4.02 -14.98
N GLY A 192 -6.13 -2.87 -14.71
CA GLY A 192 -5.25 -2.69 -13.56
C GLY A 192 -3.82 -3.17 -13.74
N ASN A 193 -3.56 -3.99 -14.75
CA ASN A 193 -2.26 -4.57 -15.05
C ASN A 193 -1.45 -3.73 -16.05
N LEU A 194 -0.13 -3.86 -15.95
CA LEU A 194 0.84 -3.18 -16.78
C LEU A 194 1.48 -4.15 -17.77
N TYR A 195 1.53 -3.76 -19.02
CA TYR A 195 2.14 -4.55 -20.10
C TYR A 195 3.13 -3.71 -20.89
N ALA A 196 4.13 -4.37 -21.48
CA ALA A 196 5.07 -3.73 -22.40
C ALA A 196 5.33 -4.62 -23.62
N ARG A 197 5.66 -3.99 -24.75
CA ARG A 197 6.26 -4.61 -25.94
C ARG A 197 7.34 -3.71 -26.49
N LYS A 198 8.36 -4.28 -27.14
CA LYS A 198 9.47 -3.53 -27.75
C LYS A 198 9.24 -3.14 -29.21
N SER A 199 8.43 -3.88 -29.91
CA SER A 199 8.08 -3.59 -31.28
C SER A 199 6.59 -3.84 -31.55
N ASP A 200 6.06 -3.22 -32.60
CA ASP A 200 4.64 -3.36 -32.99
C ASP A 200 4.30 -4.78 -33.49
N THR A 201 5.31 -5.61 -33.74
CA THR A 201 5.15 -7.03 -34.15
C THR A 201 5.20 -8.01 -32.98
N GLU A 202 5.58 -7.56 -31.78
CA GLU A 202 5.63 -8.39 -30.57
C GLU A 202 4.31 -8.33 -29.81
N GLU A 203 3.98 -9.43 -29.12
CA GLU A 203 2.85 -9.44 -28.19
C GLU A 203 3.21 -8.70 -26.90
N PHE A 204 2.21 -8.07 -26.28
CA PHE A 204 2.36 -7.45 -24.98
C PHE A 204 2.67 -8.50 -23.92
N GLN A 205 3.69 -8.23 -23.11
CA GLN A 205 4.06 -9.04 -21.96
C GLN A 205 3.71 -8.30 -20.68
N ILE A 206 3.11 -9.01 -19.72
CA ILE A 206 2.79 -8.45 -18.41
C ILE A 206 4.08 -8.10 -17.67
N LEU A 207 4.08 -6.93 -17.02
CA LEU A 207 5.21 -6.41 -16.25
C LEU A 207 5.11 -6.85 -14.80
N ARG A 208 5.95 -7.80 -14.40
CA ARG A 208 5.95 -8.36 -13.05
C ARG A 208 6.93 -7.63 -12.14
N LYS A 209 6.46 -7.26 -10.97
CA LYS A 209 7.30 -6.75 -9.88
C LYS A 209 8.18 -7.87 -9.31
N SER A 210 9.37 -7.57 -8.78
CA SER A 210 10.10 -8.57 -7.99
C SER A 210 9.26 -8.99 -6.76
N PRO A 211 9.45 -10.21 -6.21
CA PRO A 211 8.71 -10.64 -5.03
C PRO A 211 8.81 -9.67 -3.84
N GLU A 212 9.98 -9.04 -3.64
CA GLU A 212 10.22 -8.06 -2.57
C GLU A 212 9.43 -6.76 -2.81
N LYS A 213 9.42 -6.25 -4.06
CA LYS A 213 8.65 -5.06 -4.44
C LYS A 213 7.15 -5.32 -4.33
N GLN A 214 6.68 -6.51 -4.79
CA GLN A 214 5.29 -6.92 -4.67
C GLN A 214 4.82 -6.91 -3.20
N LYS A 215 5.62 -7.50 -2.30
CA LYS A 215 5.31 -7.56 -0.87
C LYS A 215 5.14 -6.17 -0.22
N LYS A 216 5.89 -5.18 -0.68
CA LYS A 216 5.82 -3.79 -0.18
C LYS A 216 4.70 -2.95 -0.79
N LEU A 217 4.17 -3.36 -1.92
CA LEU A 217 3.09 -2.65 -2.62
C LEU A 217 1.69 -3.15 -2.27
N GLN A 218 1.59 -4.14 -1.40
CA GLN A 218 0.31 -4.68 -0.96
C GLN A 218 -0.52 -3.65 -0.18
N ILE A 219 -1.78 -3.55 -0.54
CA ILE A 219 -2.76 -2.65 0.10
C ILE A 219 -3.72 -3.49 0.94
N PRO A 220 -3.82 -3.25 2.27
CA PRO A 220 -4.71 -4.01 3.14
C PRO A 220 -6.18 -3.90 2.74
N VAL A 221 -6.87 -5.04 2.70
CA VAL A 221 -8.31 -5.16 2.43
C VAL A 221 -9.08 -5.54 3.68
N PHE A 222 -8.58 -6.53 4.42
CA PHE A 222 -9.24 -7.04 5.61
C PHE A 222 -8.24 -7.65 6.61
N ASP A 223 -8.46 -7.34 7.89
CA ASP A 223 -7.75 -7.90 9.03
C ASP A 223 -8.76 -8.53 9.99
N ASN A 224 -8.70 -9.86 10.15
CA ASN A 224 -9.62 -10.62 11.00
C ASN A 224 -9.41 -10.36 12.50
N ASP A 225 -8.21 -9.93 12.90
CA ASP A 225 -7.88 -9.62 14.29
C ASP A 225 -8.48 -8.30 14.77
N LYS A 226 -9.04 -7.52 13.84
CA LYS A 226 -9.63 -6.19 14.07
C LYS A 226 -11.15 -6.16 13.82
N PRO A 227 -11.95 -6.95 14.57
CA PRO A 227 -13.40 -6.98 14.36
C PRO A 227 -14.06 -5.70 14.82
N ALA A 228 -15.01 -5.20 14.05
CA ALA A 228 -15.90 -4.13 14.50
C ALA A 228 -17.02 -4.72 15.37
N GLN A 229 -16.78 -4.87 16.67
CA GLN A 229 -17.67 -5.59 17.58
C GLN A 229 -19.12 -5.03 17.58
N GLN A 230 -19.29 -3.73 17.37
CA GLN A 230 -20.61 -3.12 17.30
C GLN A 230 -21.41 -3.61 16.07
N LEU A 231 -20.76 -3.86 14.93
CA LEU A 231 -21.39 -4.47 13.76
C LEU A 231 -21.81 -5.90 14.05
N LEU A 232 -20.90 -6.71 14.61
CA LEU A 232 -21.18 -8.11 14.93
C LEU A 232 -22.35 -8.24 15.92
N ASN A 233 -22.38 -7.40 16.95
CA ASN A 233 -23.48 -7.38 17.92
C ASN A 233 -24.84 -6.96 17.31
N ALA A 234 -24.81 -6.17 16.23
CA ALA A 234 -26.01 -5.79 15.46
C ALA A 234 -26.43 -6.87 14.44
N GLY A 235 -25.70 -7.98 14.35
CA GLY A 235 -26.01 -9.10 13.45
C GLY A 235 -25.29 -9.04 12.11
N TRP A 236 -24.26 -8.19 11.96
CA TRP A 236 -23.41 -8.22 10.77
C TRP A 236 -22.66 -9.56 10.69
N PRO A 237 -22.68 -10.26 9.54
CA PRO A 237 -22.07 -11.58 9.44
C PRO A 237 -20.55 -11.53 9.51
N GLU A 238 -19.96 -12.56 10.11
CA GLU A 238 -18.51 -12.81 10.04
C GLU A 238 -18.10 -13.03 8.58
N ARG A 239 -16.89 -12.56 8.23
CA ARG A 239 -16.39 -12.67 6.85
C ARG A 239 -15.75 -14.03 6.56
N TRP A 240 -15.18 -14.69 7.57
CA TRP A 240 -14.70 -16.05 7.45
C TRP A 240 -15.74 -17.03 7.99
N ALA A 241 -15.99 -18.10 7.25
CA ALA A 241 -16.91 -19.15 7.68
C ALA A 241 -16.54 -20.49 7.07
N SER A 242 -16.85 -21.56 7.81
CA SER A 242 -16.82 -22.92 7.27
C SER A 242 -18.00 -23.10 6.31
N VAL A 243 -17.73 -23.63 5.11
CA VAL A 243 -18.72 -23.76 4.05
C VAL A 243 -18.74 -25.18 3.49
N ALA A 244 -19.90 -25.61 3.02
CA ALA A 244 -20.00 -26.80 2.18
C ALA A 244 -19.27 -26.56 0.86
N ASN A 245 -19.08 -27.62 0.12
CA ASN A 245 -18.41 -27.55 -1.17
C ASN A 245 -18.94 -26.38 -2.02
N VAL A 246 -18.11 -25.85 -2.84
CA VAL A 246 -18.01 -24.57 -3.46
C VAL A 246 -19.12 -24.27 -4.51
N ASP A 247 -20.34 -24.68 -4.29
CA ASP A 247 -21.46 -24.32 -5.12
C ASP A 247 -21.99 -22.91 -4.80
N GLU A 248 -22.59 -22.26 -5.78
CA GLU A 248 -23.07 -20.88 -5.83
C GLU A 248 -23.95 -20.43 -4.64
N LYS A 249 -24.34 -21.33 -3.76
CA LYS A 249 -25.12 -21.04 -2.56
C LYS A 249 -24.27 -21.23 -1.32
N TRP A 250 -23.92 -20.10 -0.72
CA TRP A 250 -23.28 -20.05 0.61
C TRP A 250 -24.10 -20.80 1.65
N SER A 251 -23.84 -22.06 1.83
CA SER A 251 -24.31 -22.78 2.99
C SER A 251 -23.17 -22.87 4.00
N VAL A 252 -23.27 -22.10 5.09
CA VAL A 252 -22.44 -22.31 6.27
C VAL A 252 -22.73 -23.68 6.81
N VAL A 253 -21.74 -24.53 6.91
CA VAL A 253 -21.89 -25.91 7.39
C VAL A 253 -20.95 -26.18 8.56
N LYS A 254 -21.34 -27.12 9.39
CA LYS A 254 -20.43 -27.70 10.39
C LYS A 254 -19.60 -28.77 9.69
N ASN A 255 -18.41 -28.42 9.27
CA ASN A 255 -17.40 -29.35 8.76
C ASN A 255 -16.29 -29.56 9.81
N GLY A 256 -15.08 -29.94 9.39
CA GLY A 256 -13.93 -30.14 10.30
C GLY A 256 -13.43 -28.87 10.99
N TRP A 257 -13.85 -27.70 10.54
CA TRP A 257 -13.46 -26.41 11.12
C TRP A 257 -14.36 -26.00 12.29
N SER A 258 -13.74 -25.48 13.35
CA SER A 258 -14.39 -24.87 14.51
C SER A 258 -13.78 -23.51 14.78
N GLU A 259 -14.63 -22.53 15.02
CA GLU A 259 -14.21 -21.15 15.31
C GLU A 259 -13.94 -20.97 16.81
N ASP A 260 -12.82 -20.33 17.15
CA ASP A 260 -12.59 -19.69 18.44
C ASP A 260 -12.75 -18.17 18.28
N ALA A 261 -13.97 -17.70 18.51
CA ALA A 261 -14.32 -16.28 18.34
C ALA A 261 -13.53 -15.36 19.27
N LYS A 262 -13.06 -15.85 20.43
CA LYS A 262 -12.28 -15.06 21.39
C LYS A 262 -10.88 -14.77 20.87
N ASN A 263 -10.25 -15.79 20.28
CA ASN A 263 -8.88 -15.70 19.75
C ASN A 263 -8.86 -15.42 18.25
N ARG A 264 -10.01 -15.21 17.62
CA ARG A 264 -10.17 -14.94 16.18
C ARG A 264 -9.46 -15.97 15.30
N SER A 265 -9.52 -17.24 15.71
CA SER A 265 -8.84 -18.36 15.06
C SER A 265 -9.81 -19.47 14.70
N PHE A 266 -9.38 -20.33 13.78
CA PHE A 266 -10.14 -21.49 13.32
C PHE A 266 -9.28 -22.74 13.49
N GLN A 267 -9.81 -23.72 14.21
CA GLN A 267 -9.16 -24.99 14.41
C GLN A 267 -9.77 -26.03 13.47
N PHE A 268 -8.90 -26.75 12.76
CA PHE A 268 -9.26 -27.92 11.98
C PHE A 268 -8.82 -29.20 12.71
N SER A 269 -9.72 -30.17 12.75
CA SER A 269 -9.46 -31.46 13.34
C SER A 269 -10.21 -32.53 12.55
N THR A 270 -9.48 -33.51 12.04
CA THR A 270 -10.08 -34.65 11.34
C THR A 270 -11.06 -35.38 12.25
N LYS A 271 -12.30 -35.58 11.80
CA LYS A 271 -13.28 -36.45 12.46
C LYS A 271 -12.82 -37.89 12.34
N ALA A 272 -13.32 -38.73 13.26
CA ALA A 272 -13.02 -40.18 13.29
C ALA A 272 -13.39 -40.94 12.01
N ASP A 273 -14.11 -40.31 11.09
CA ASP A 273 -14.46 -40.84 9.75
C ASP A 273 -13.76 -39.98 8.70
N PRO A 274 -12.63 -40.43 8.11
CA PRO A 274 -11.88 -39.69 7.11
C PRO A 274 -12.76 -39.44 5.88
N SER A 275 -12.92 -38.18 5.51
CA SER A 275 -13.56 -37.78 4.27
C SER A 275 -12.46 -37.47 3.27
N ASP A 276 -12.52 -38.12 2.10
CA ASP A 276 -11.61 -37.78 0.97
C ASP A 276 -11.83 -36.34 0.45
N ASP A 277 -12.86 -35.65 0.92
CA ASP A 277 -13.24 -34.32 0.49
C ASP A 277 -12.54 -33.22 1.29
N TRP A 278 -12.14 -32.16 0.58
CA TRP A 278 -11.62 -30.94 1.19
C TRP A 278 -12.66 -30.25 2.05
N GLN A 279 -12.30 -29.88 3.27
CA GLN A 279 -13.13 -29.12 4.20
C GLN A 279 -12.72 -27.66 4.14
N TRP A 280 -13.64 -26.77 3.72
CA TRP A 280 -13.35 -25.37 3.39
C TRP A 280 -13.64 -24.41 4.53
N LEU A 281 -12.70 -23.51 4.79
CA LEU A 281 -12.85 -22.23 5.45
C LEU A 281 -12.70 -21.14 4.38
N ARG A 282 -13.72 -20.25 4.25
CA ARG A 282 -13.73 -19.30 3.14
C ARG A 282 -14.06 -17.88 3.58
N TYR A 283 -13.36 -16.93 2.99
CA TYR A 283 -13.58 -15.51 3.16
C TYR A 283 -14.68 -15.00 2.24
N ARG A 284 -15.56 -14.15 2.76
CA ARG A 284 -16.57 -13.39 2.02
C ARG A 284 -16.33 -11.91 2.18
N HIS A 285 -16.24 -11.18 1.09
CA HIS A 285 -16.02 -9.75 1.17
C HIS A 285 -17.33 -9.00 1.45
N ILE A 286 -17.75 -8.94 2.72
CA ILE A 286 -18.98 -8.27 3.17
C ILE A 286 -18.62 -6.92 3.79
N VAL A 287 -18.85 -5.83 3.05
CA VAL A 287 -18.42 -4.48 3.41
C VAL A 287 -19.61 -3.63 3.82
N PRO A 288 -19.62 -3.00 5.01
CA PRO A 288 -20.66 -2.05 5.38
C PRO A 288 -20.49 -0.72 4.64
N PHE A 289 -21.60 -0.09 4.32
CA PHE A 289 -21.68 1.28 3.84
C PHE A 289 -22.09 2.25 4.95
N ALA A 290 -22.05 3.54 4.65
CA ALA A 290 -22.42 4.58 5.60
C ALA A 290 -23.84 4.38 6.18
N ASP A 291 -24.80 3.91 5.36
CA ASP A 291 -26.16 3.66 5.81
C ASP A 291 -26.27 2.48 6.77
N ASP A 292 -25.45 1.43 6.61
CA ASP A 292 -25.42 0.30 7.53
C ASP A 292 -24.91 0.77 8.90
N TRP A 293 -23.84 1.56 8.92
CA TRP A 293 -23.32 2.15 10.15
C TRP A 293 -24.34 3.05 10.84
N ARG A 294 -25.11 3.85 10.08
CA ARG A 294 -26.18 4.69 10.63
C ARG A 294 -27.24 3.83 11.33
N ARG A 295 -27.71 2.75 10.71
CA ARG A 295 -28.64 1.81 11.31
C ARG A 295 -28.10 1.21 12.60
N VAL A 296 -26.85 0.74 12.58
CA VAL A 296 -26.18 0.16 13.76
C VAL A 296 -26.02 1.18 14.90
N ILE A 297 -25.66 2.42 14.60
CA ILE A 297 -25.53 3.49 15.59
C ILE A 297 -26.90 3.81 16.22
N ASN A 298 -27.98 3.74 15.44
CA ASN A 298 -29.35 3.92 15.91
C ASN A 298 -29.91 2.71 16.68
N GLY A 299 -29.10 1.65 16.85
CA GLY A 299 -29.48 0.44 17.60
C GLY A 299 -30.32 -0.56 16.79
N GLU A 300 -30.37 -0.41 15.47
CA GLU A 300 -31.10 -1.33 14.60
C GLU A 300 -30.26 -2.60 14.35
N ARG A 301 -30.95 -3.71 14.09
CA ARG A 301 -30.33 -4.94 13.58
C ARG A 301 -30.12 -4.82 12.08
N VAL A 302 -29.08 -5.51 11.57
CA VAL A 302 -28.67 -5.45 10.17
C VAL A 302 -28.55 -6.84 9.52
N ASP A 303 -29.12 -7.85 10.16
CA ASP A 303 -29.09 -9.26 9.73
C ASP A 303 -30.34 -9.71 8.94
N ASP A 304 -31.36 -8.86 8.79
CA ASP A 304 -32.57 -9.19 8.05
C ASP A 304 -32.98 -8.06 7.07
N PRO A 305 -32.78 -8.26 5.75
CA PRO A 305 -31.98 -9.33 5.15
C PRO A 305 -30.47 -9.16 5.44
N PRO A 306 -29.71 -10.26 5.48
CA PRO A 306 -28.27 -10.17 5.67
C PRO A 306 -27.59 -9.45 4.50
N PRO A 307 -26.57 -8.62 4.76
CA PRO A 307 -25.88 -7.90 3.70
C PRO A 307 -25.20 -8.88 2.73
N PRO A 308 -25.33 -8.67 1.42
CA PRO A 308 -24.69 -9.53 0.43
C PRO A 308 -23.17 -9.33 0.42
N PRO A 309 -22.39 -10.37 0.07
CA PRO A 309 -20.99 -10.20 -0.26
C PRO A 309 -20.82 -9.34 -1.51
N GLN A 310 -19.65 -8.75 -1.68
CA GLN A 310 -19.30 -7.82 -2.74
C GLN A 310 -17.93 -8.15 -3.33
N LEU A 311 -17.65 -7.63 -4.50
CA LEU A 311 -16.31 -7.71 -5.09
C LEU A 311 -15.30 -6.89 -4.26
N ILE A 312 -14.06 -7.36 -4.17
CA ILE A 312 -12.94 -6.54 -3.68
C ILE A 312 -12.61 -5.49 -4.74
N THR A 313 -12.43 -4.25 -4.30
CA THR A 313 -12.21 -3.12 -5.21
C THR A 313 -10.90 -2.37 -4.92
N ASP A 314 -10.58 -1.42 -5.81
CA ASP A 314 -9.45 -0.50 -5.69
C ASP A 314 -9.62 0.57 -4.59
N PHE A 315 -10.60 0.43 -3.70
CA PHE A 315 -10.78 1.33 -2.57
C PHE A 315 -9.47 1.52 -1.77
N SER A 316 -9.15 2.78 -1.48
CA SER A 316 -8.05 3.16 -0.61
C SER A 316 -8.54 4.09 0.49
N SER A 317 -8.28 3.73 1.75
CA SER A 317 -8.57 4.60 2.90
C SER A 317 -7.80 5.91 2.86
N TYR A 318 -6.62 5.91 2.27
CA TYR A 318 -5.82 7.12 2.08
C TYR A 318 -6.55 8.19 1.27
N ASN A 319 -7.36 7.79 0.30
CA ASN A 319 -8.14 8.67 -0.56
C ASN A 319 -9.55 8.97 -0.01
N SER A 320 -9.93 8.40 1.13
CA SER A 320 -11.31 8.45 1.66
C SER A 320 -11.62 9.69 2.49
N GLY A 321 -10.76 10.70 2.46
CA GLY A 321 -10.95 11.95 3.21
C GLY A 321 -12.23 12.68 2.79
N ILE A 322 -13.08 13.00 3.77
CA ILE A 322 -14.30 13.79 3.59
C ILE A 322 -14.04 15.15 4.21
N SER A 323 -14.09 16.20 3.40
CA SER A 323 -13.86 17.57 3.87
C SER A 323 -15.00 18.09 4.77
N LEU A 324 -14.72 19.17 5.49
CA LEU A 324 -15.71 19.80 6.37
C LEU A 324 -16.98 20.20 5.62
N GLY A 325 -16.86 20.73 4.40
CA GLY A 325 -18.01 21.12 3.56
C GLY A 325 -18.81 19.91 3.07
N GLU A 326 -18.14 18.84 2.68
CA GLU A 326 -18.78 17.59 2.25
C GLU A 326 -19.49 16.89 3.41
N ALA A 327 -18.89 16.89 4.61
CA ALA A 327 -19.46 16.29 5.81
C ALA A 327 -20.79 16.95 6.25
N GLN A 328 -21.01 18.21 5.84
CA GLN A 328 -22.25 18.94 6.17
C GLN A 328 -23.41 18.67 5.19
N ARG A 329 -23.20 17.89 4.13
CA ARG A 329 -24.25 17.52 3.19
C ARG A 329 -25.30 16.65 3.89
N LYS A 330 -26.57 17.02 3.75
CA LYS A 330 -27.66 16.23 4.27
C LYS A 330 -27.94 15.00 3.41
N THR A 331 -28.29 13.89 4.06
CA THR A 331 -28.84 12.74 3.37
C THR A 331 -30.22 13.08 2.77
N PRO A 332 -30.79 12.26 1.85
CA PRO A 332 -32.14 12.41 1.37
C PRO A 332 -33.18 12.42 2.49
N THR A 333 -32.89 11.80 3.63
CA THR A 333 -33.76 11.80 4.84
C THR A 333 -33.64 13.08 5.67
N GLY A 334 -32.73 13.99 5.31
CA GLY A 334 -32.49 15.25 6.01
C GLY A 334 -31.49 15.18 7.16
N ASP A 335 -30.96 14.00 7.47
CA ASP A 335 -29.98 13.81 8.53
C ASP A 335 -28.58 14.25 8.07
N LEU A 336 -27.79 14.74 9.01
CA LEU A 336 -26.35 14.97 8.78
C LEU A 336 -25.60 13.65 8.99
N PHE A 337 -25.01 13.12 7.91
CA PHE A 337 -24.16 11.94 7.96
C PHE A 337 -23.00 12.10 6.96
N PRO A 338 -21.77 11.74 7.33
CA PRO A 338 -20.66 11.89 6.41
C PRO A 338 -20.85 10.98 5.20
N GLN A 339 -20.87 11.58 4.02
CA GLN A 339 -20.97 10.88 2.73
C GLN A 339 -19.63 11.04 2.01
N PRO A 340 -18.94 9.94 1.70
CA PRO A 340 -17.70 10.01 0.93
C PRO A 340 -18.00 10.49 -0.51
N PRO A 341 -17.11 11.31 -1.10
CA PRO A 341 -17.20 11.66 -2.51
C PRO A 341 -17.18 10.40 -3.41
N ALA A 342 -17.87 10.44 -4.54
CA ALA A 342 -18.00 9.28 -5.43
C ALA A 342 -16.66 8.74 -5.95
N ASP A 343 -15.70 9.62 -6.18
CA ASP A 343 -14.35 9.30 -6.62
C ASP A 343 -13.47 8.60 -5.55
N THR A 344 -14.00 8.42 -4.33
CA THR A 344 -13.30 7.73 -3.24
C THR A 344 -13.86 6.34 -2.95
N TRP A 345 -14.92 5.90 -3.67
CA TRP A 345 -15.60 4.66 -3.33
C TRP A 345 -14.81 3.40 -3.66
N GLY A 346 -13.90 3.48 -4.65
CA GLY A 346 -13.26 2.30 -5.24
C GLY A 346 -14.31 1.50 -6.03
N VAL A 347 -14.24 1.57 -7.34
CA VAL A 347 -15.26 0.98 -8.23
C VAL A 347 -14.70 -0.11 -9.13
N HIS A 348 -13.37 -0.24 -9.21
CA HIS A 348 -12.71 -1.23 -10.03
C HIS A 348 -12.50 -2.52 -9.24
N TRP A 349 -12.97 -3.63 -9.78
CA TRP A 349 -12.68 -4.94 -9.22
C TRP A 349 -11.19 -5.25 -9.29
N VAL A 350 -10.63 -5.82 -8.23
CA VAL A 350 -9.23 -6.25 -8.14
C VAL A 350 -9.19 -7.75 -7.87
N GLY A 351 -8.65 -8.52 -8.82
CA GLY A 351 -8.44 -9.96 -8.71
C GLY A 351 -7.08 -10.35 -8.13
N ASP A 352 -6.11 -9.44 -8.18
CA ASP A 352 -4.76 -9.63 -7.66
C ASP A 352 -4.74 -9.55 -6.13
N LEU A 353 -4.73 -10.71 -5.47
CA LEU A 353 -4.91 -10.85 -4.04
C LEU A 353 -3.74 -11.57 -3.37
N THR A 354 -3.59 -11.30 -2.09
CA THR A 354 -2.67 -12.01 -1.19
C THR A 354 -3.39 -12.38 0.09
N LEU A 355 -3.29 -13.66 0.46
CA LEU A 355 -3.66 -14.21 1.76
C LEU A 355 -2.42 -14.26 2.64
N ASN A 356 -2.49 -13.69 3.85
CA ASN A 356 -1.51 -13.90 4.90
C ASN A 356 -2.22 -14.50 6.13
N CYS A 357 -1.65 -15.53 6.72
CA CYS A 357 -2.17 -16.17 7.93
C CYS A 357 -1.05 -16.85 8.73
N GLU A 358 -1.31 -17.10 10.01
CA GLU A 358 -0.49 -17.99 10.81
C GLU A 358 -1.11 -19.38 10.83
N VAL A 359 -0.34 -20.40 10.45
CA VAL A 359 -0.71 -21.82 10.51
C VAL A 359 0.04 -22.47 11.66
N ASN A 360 -0.68 -22.86 12.70
CA ASN A 360 -0.12 -23.65 13.79
C ASN A 360 -0.42 -25.14 13.54
N LEU A 361 0.60 -25.87 13.08
CA LEU A 361 0.52 -27.29 12.78
C LEU A 361 0.68 -28.09 14.08
N LEU A 362 -0.39 -28.76 14.51
CA LEU A 362 -0.40 -29.57 15.76
C LEU A 362 0.22 -30.93 15.52
N GLN A 363 0.02 -31.51 14.33
CA GLN A 363 0.60 -32.80 13.93
C GLN A 363 0.97 -32.73 12.43
N PRO A 364 2.17 -33.23 12.05
CA PRO A 364 2.63 -33.22 10.66
C PRO A 364 1.99 -34.36 9.85
N GLN A 365 0.71 -34.21 9.55
CA GLN A 365 -0.07 -35.15 8.75
C GLN A 365 -1.17 -34.46 7.97
N GLY A 366 -1.63 -35.12 6.89
CA GLY A 366 -2.69 -34.62 6.04
C GLY A 366 -2.23 -33.54 5.08
N GLU A 367 -3.16 -32.74 4.60
CA GLU A 367 -2.91 -31.74 3.58
C GLU A 367 -3.57 -30.40 3.92
N LEU A 368 -2.92 -29.31 3.48
CA LEU A 368 -3.40 -27.94 3.50
C LEU A 368 -3.51 -27.44 2.05
N LEU A 369 -4.62 -26.76 1.73
CA LEU A 369 -4.85 -26.16 0.43
C LEU A 369 -5.19 -24.68 0.60
N LEU A 370 -4.43 -23.81 -0.07
CA LEU A 370 -4.70 -22.37 -0.14
C LEU A 370 -5.27 -22.08 -1.52
N GLU A 371 -6.32 -21.24 -1.59
CA GLU A 371 -6.97 -20.90 -2.86
C GLU A 371 -7.22 -19.40 -2.98
N LEU A 372 -6.89 -18.84 -4.15
CA LEU A 372 -7.25 -17.49 -4.58
C LEU A 372 -8.04 -17.58 -5.87
N VAL A 373 -9.12 -16.78 -5.98
CA VAL A 373 -10.01 -16.77 -7.15
C VAL A 373 -9.85 -15.46 -7.90
N GLU A 374 -9.75 -15.55 -9.21
CA GLU A 374 -9.78 -14.42 -10.14
C GLU A 374 -10.57 -14.79 -11.39
N GLY A 375 -11.80 -14.30 -11.47
CA GLY A 375 -12.71 -14.63 -12.57
C GLY A 375 -12.96 -16.13 -12.69
N ASP A 376 -12.78 -16.65 -13.91
CA ASP A 376 -12.95 -18.07 -14.20
C ASP A 376 -11.78 -18.95 -13.74
N ARG A 377 -10.80 -18.41 -13.02
CA ARG A 377 -9.64 -19.16 -12.55
C ARG A 377 -9.54 -19.21 -11.05
N TRP A 378 -9.20 -20.39 -10.55
CA TRP A 378 -8.92 -20.66 -9.15
C TRP A 378 -7.49 -21.12 -9.03
N TYR A 379 -6.67 -20.33 -8.38
CA TYR A 379 -5.24 -20.58 -8.18
C TYR A 379 -5.04 -21.24 -6.83
N ARG A 380 -4.27 -22.33 -6.79
CA ARG A 380 -4.12 -23.16 -5.62
C ARG A 380 -2.65 -23.45 -5.30
N CYS A 381 -2.38 -23.54 -4.00
CA CYS A 381 -1.16 -24.12 -3.47
C CYS A 381 -1.56 -25.28 -2.54
N ARG A 382 -1.22 -26.51 -2.92
CA ARG A 382 -1.46 -27.73 -2.14
C ARG A 382 -0.18 -28.08 -1.40
N ILE A 383 -0.25 -28.29 -0.08
CA ILE A 383 0.88 -28.61 0.78
C ILE A 383 0.61 -29.94 1.48
N ASP A 384 1.40 -30.97 1.22
CA ASP A 384 1.44 -32.20 2.00
C ASP A 384 2.16 -31.95 3.32
N LEU A 385 1.43 -31.97 4.41
CA LEU A 385 1.95 -31.68 5.75
C LEU A 385 2.80 -32.84 6.34
N THR A 386 2.83 -34.00 5.68
CA THR A 386 3.68 -35.13 6.08
C THR A 386 5.08 -34.97 5.54
N THR A 387 5.20 -34.58 4.27
CA THR A 387 6.48 -34.42 3.54
C THR A 387 6.98 -32.97 3.56
N GLY A 388 6.08 -32.01 3.66
CA GLY A 388 6.34 -30.60 3.46
C GLY A 388 6.40 -30.19 1.98
N THR A 389 5.94 -31.06 1.09
CA THR A 389 5.96 -30.77 -0.35
C THR A 389 4.79 -29.85 -0.73
N ALA A 390 5.10 -28.74 -1.40
CA ALA A 390 4.11 -27.81 -1.95
C ALA A 390 4.06 -27.94 -3.48
N GLU A 391 2.84 -27.90 -4.02
CA GLU A 391 2.55 -27.94 -5.45
C GLU A 391 1.64 -26.77 -5.83
N LEU A 392 1.92 -26.14 -6.99
CA LEU A 392 1.06 -25.10 -7.57
C LEU A 392 0.17 -25.69 -8.66
N GLU A 393 -1.13 -25.40 -8.56
CA GLU A 393 -2.14 -25.83 -9.53
C GLU A 393 -3.16 -24.71 -9.78
N TYR A 394 -3.90 -24.82 -10.86
CA TYR A 394 -5.05 -23.95 -11.12
C TYR A 394 -6.22 -24.74 -11.72
N ILE A 395 -7.41 -24.21 -11.56
CA ILE A 395 -8.62 -24.68 -12.22
C ILE A 395 -9.08 -23.58 -13.17
N ASP A 396 -9.34 -23.94 -14.42
CA ASP A 396 -9.96 -23.06 -15.40
C ASP A 396 -11.42 -23.50 -15.60
N THR A 397 -12.34 -22.81 -14.96
CA THR A 397 -13.76 -23.20 -14.92
C THR A 397 -14.47 -23.07 -16.27
N SER A 398 -13.87 -22.33 -17.20
CA SER A 398 -14.40 -22.23 -18.58
C SER A 398 -14.19 -23.51 -19.40
N PHE A 399 -13.29 -24.40 -18.95
CA PHE A 399 -13.00 -25.66 -19.61
C PHE A 399 -13.38 -26.90 -18.79
N ASN A 400 -12.92 -26.92 -17.53
CA ASN A 400 -13.02 -28.10 -16.67
C ASN A 400 -12.87 -27.66 -15.19
N LEU A 401 -13.42 -28.44 -14.28
CA LEU A 401 -13.25 -28.25 -12.84
C LEU A 401 -12.09 -29.09 -12.24
N ASP A 402 -11.35 -29.84 -13.06
CA ASP A 402 -10.21 -30.61 -12.59
C ASP A 402 -8.98 -29.70 -12.39
N PRO A 403 -8.25 -29.85 -11.27
CA PRO A 403 -7.01 -29.13 -11.06
C PRO A 403 -5.95 -29.51 -12.09
N VAL A 404 -5.28 -28.50 -12.63
CA VAL A 404 -4.17 -28.64 -13.58
C VAL A 404 -2.89 -28.17 -12.91
N PRO A 405 -1.84 -28.99 -12.80
CA PRO A 405 -0.55 -28.55 -12.31
C PRO A 405 -0.01 -27.36 -13.13
N LEU A 406 0.58 -26.40 -12.47
CA LEU A 406 1.10 -25.20 -13.11
C LEU A 406 2.34 -25.56 -13.96
N LYS A 407 2.24 -25.36 -15.28
CA LYS A 407 3.30 -25.72 -16.21
C LYS A 407 4.58 -24.93 -15.93
N GLY A 408 5.68 -25.65 -15.74
CA GLY A 408 6.99 -25.05 -15.43
C GLY A 408 7.27 -24.92 -13.92
N ALA A 409 6.26 -25.08 -13.06
CA ALA A 409 6.50 -25.22 -11.64
C ALA A 409 6.98 -26.64 -11.32
N THR A 410 7.91 -26.74 -10.39
CA THR A 410 8.36 -27.99 -9.77
C THR A 410 7.81 -28.05 -8.34
N ASP A 411 7.68 -29.27 -7.82
CA ASP A 411 7.35 -29.45 -6.41
C ASP A 411 8.41 -28.78 -5.55
N ALA A 412 7.98 -28.02 -4.56
CA ALA A 412 8.87 -27.28 -3.68
C ALA A 412 8.84 -27.83 -2.26
N SER A 413 9.97 -27.79 -1.57
CA SER A 413 10.05 -28.18 -0.17
C SER A 413 9.73 -27.00 0.74
N THR A 414 8.87 -27.22 1.74
CA THR A 414 8.49 -26.26 2.76
C THR A 414 8.81 -26.79 4.16
N PRO A 415 8.90 -25.94 5.19
CA PRO A 415 9.09 -26.37 6.57
C PRO A 415 7.81 -26.95 7.22
N LEU A 416 6.65 -26.93 6.55
CA LEU A 416 5.35 -27.39 7.09
C LEU A 416 5.24 -28.90 7.22
N ASN A 417 6.29 -29.57 7.61
CA ASN A 417 6.34 -31.02 7.92
C ASN A 417 6.73 -31.29 9.39
N LYS A 418 6.64 -30.27 10.24
CA LYS A 418 6.91 -30.37 11.68
C LYS A 418 5.85 -29.61 12.46
N ALA A 419 5.52 -30.09 13.65
CA ALA A 419 4.64 -29.32 14.54
C ALA A 419 5.30 -27.97 14.90
N GLY A 420 4.53 -26.90 14.80
CA GLY A 420 5.00 -25.53 15.02
C GLY A 420 4.06 -24.49 14.41
N SER A 421 4.37 -23.23 14.64
CA SER A 421 3.65 -22.08 14.08
C SER A 421 4.46 -21.50 12.92
N TYR A 422 3.79 -21.19 11.82
CA TYR A 422 4.38 -20.71 10.58
C TYR A 422 3.55 -19.53 10.04
N GLU A 423 4.22 -18.45 9.68
CA GLU A 423 3.60 -17.38 8.88
C GLU A 423 3.55 -17.84 7.42
N VAL A 424 2.35 -17.93 6.86
CA VAL A 424 2.12 -18.37 5.47
C VAL A 424 1.51 -17.23 4.68
N GLU A 425 2.16 -16.86 3.57
CA GLU A 425 1.67 -15.84 2.65
C GLU A 425 1.57 -16.44 1.25
N PHE A 426 0.37 -16.43 0.66
CA PHE A 426 0.11 -16.92 -0.69
C PHE A 426 -0.50 -15.80 -1.53
N ALA A 427 0.11 -15.52 -2.68
CA ALA A 427 -0.29 -14.43 -3.57
C ALA A 427 -0.53 -14.90 -5.00
N ASN A 428 -1.55 -14.31 -5.65
CA ASN A 428 -1.70 -14.22 -7.09
C ASN A 428 -1.63 -12.73 -7.47
N VAL A 429 -0.55 -12.31 -8.14
CA VAL A 429 -0.33 -10.92 -8.54
C VAL A 429 0.44 -10.88 -9.86
N ASP A 430 0.00 -10.03 -10.80
CA ASP A 430 0.59 -9.89 -12.14
C ASP A 430 0.69 -11.25 -12.87
N ASP A 431 -0.36 -12.09 -12.85
CA ASP A 431 -0.36 -13.44 -13.40
C ASP A 431 0.81 -14.31 -12.88
N ARG A 432 1.09 -14.24 -11.55
CA ARG A 432 2.11 -15.06 -10.91
C ARG A 432 1.73 -15.46 -9.48
N LEU A 433 1.85 -16.76 -9.21
CA LEU A 433 1.67 -17.33 -7.87
C LEU A 433 2.99 -17.31 -7.10
N LEU A 434 2.95 -16.84 -5.87
CA LEU A 434 4.08 -16.82 -4.96
C LEU A 434 3.65 -17.34 -3.59
N LEU A 435 4.53 -18.11 -2.96
CA LEU A 435 4.36 -18.61 -1.60
C LEU A 435 5.56 -18.18 -0.75
N TRP A 436 5.31 -17.57 0.40
CA TRP A 436 6.33 -17.34 1.43
C TRP A 436 5.93 -18.07 2.71
N ILE A 437 6.93 -18.59 3.41
CA ILE A 437 6.78 -19.18 4.73
C ILE A 437 7.82 -18.59 5.66
N ASP A 438 7.38 -18.01 6.78
CA ASP A 438 8.21 -17.26 7.74
C ASP A 438 9.03 -16.13 7.06
N GLY A 439 8.47 -15.55 6.00
CA GLY A 439 9.08 -14.49 5.21
C GLY A 439 10.01 -14.97 4.08
N ASP A 440 10.36 -16.24 4.04
CA ASP A 440 11.21 -16.83 3.00
C ASP A 440 10.37 -17.25 1.77
N LEU A 441 10.80 -16.82 0.59
CA LEU A 441 10.17 -17.18 -0.67
C LEU A 441 10.43 -18.66 -1.00
N ILE A 442 9.38 -19.41 -1.27
CA ILE A 442 9.48 -20.82 -1.69
C ILE A 442 9.75 -20.87 -3.20
N ASP A 443 10.79 -21.61 -3.58
CA ASP A 443 11.25 -21.73 -4.97
C ASP A 443 10.57 -22.92 -5.67
N PHE A 444 9.72 -22.61 -6.63
CA PHE A 444 9.06 -23.59 -7.53
C PHE A 444 9.79 -23.82 -8.85
N GLY A 445 11.07 -23.45 -8.93
CA GLY A 445 11.92 -23.61 -10.12
C GLY A 445 11.88 -22.43 -11.08
N GLU A 446 12.70 -22.50 -12.13
CA GLU A 446 12.81 -21.45 -13.14
C GLU A 446 11.49 -21.29 -13.91
N GLY A 447 10.90 -20.11 -13.82
CA GLY A 447 9.55 -19.83 -14.36
C GLY A 447 8.40 -20.39 -13.53
N GLY A 448 8.70 -20.96 -12.34
CA GLY A 448 7.70 -21.42 -11.39
C GLY A 448 6.75 -20.30 -10.96
N GLY A 449 5.47 -20.64 -10.80
CA GLY A 449 4.44 -19.69 -10.39
C GLY A 449 3.83 -18.86 -11.53
N ILE A 450 4.37 -18.82 -12.72
CA ILE A 450 3.79 -18.07 -13.85
C ILE A 450 2.56 -18.79 -14.39
N VAL A 451 1.41 -18.13 -14.33
CA VAL A 451 0.16 -18.69 -14.84
C VAL A 451 0.00 -18.45 -16.34
N PRO A 452 -0.70 -19.32 -17.06
CA PRO A 452 -0.99 -19.10 -18.47
C PRO A 452 -1.80 -17.80 -18.68
N PRO A 453 -1.56 -17.06 -19.78
CA PRO A 453 -2.30 -15.83 -20.07
C PRO A 453 -3.82 -16.03 -20.04
N ILE A 454 -4.53 -15.08 -19.48
CA ILE A 454 -6.00 -15.07 -19.40
C ILE A 454 -6.56 -14.34 -20.63
N THR A 455 -7.59 -14.91 -21.25
CA THR A 455 -8.31 -14.22 -22.33
C THR A 455 -9.21 -13.12 -21.76
N LEU A 456 -9.55 -12.11 -22.56
CA LEU A 456 -10.46 -11.02 -22.13
C LEU A 456 -11.81 -11.55 -21.61
N SER A 457 -12.33 -12.65 -22.17
CA SER A 457 -13.58 -13.24 -21.71
C SER A 457 -13.47 -13.87 -20.31
N GLN A 458 -12.28 -14.31 -19.91
CA GLN A 458 -11.99 -14.94 -18.63
C GLN A 458 -11.64 -13.92 -17.53
N ARG A 459 -11.33 -12.66 -17.88
CA ARG A 459 -10.97 -11.59 -16.94
C ARG A 459 -12.18 -10.93 -16.27
N LYS A 460 -13.36 -11.48 -16.40
CA LYS A 460 -14.55 -10.94 -15.76
C LYS A 460 -14.71 -11.54 -14.38
N PRO A 461 -15.09 -10.73 -13.37
CA PRO A 461 -15.44 -11.30 -12.10
C PRO A 461 -16.69 -12.17 -12.22
N THR A 462 -16.70 -13.22 -11.43
CA THR A 462 -17.77 -14.21 -11.31
C THR A 462 -18.38 -14.15 -9.91
N ASN A 463 -19.42 -14.90 -9.65
CA ASN A 463 -19.97 -15.02 -8.28
C ASN A 463 -18.96 -15.61 -7.27
N ARG A 464 -17.92 -16.27 -7.74
CA ARG A 464 -16.83 -16.79 -6.90
C ARG A 464 -15.95 -15.68 -6.34
N ASP A 465 -15.78 -14.59 -7.07
CA ASP A 465 -15.02 -13.42 -6.62
C ASP A 465 -15.69 -12.67 -5.46
N LEU A 466 -16.92 -13.01 -5.11
CA LEU A 466 -17.57 -12.55 -3.88
C LEU A 466 -16.98 -13.24 -2.63
N ALA A 467 -16.26 -14.34 -2.84
CA ALA A 467 -15.60 -15.15 -1.84
C ALA A 467 -14.23 -15.66 -2.32
N PRO A 468 -13.32 -14.75 -2.65
CA PRO A 468 -12.17 -15.07 -3.50
C PRO A 468 -11.04 -15.81 -2.77
N VAL A 469 -11.08 -15.92 -1.44
CA VAL A 469 -10.00 -16.51 -0.66
C VAL A 469 -10.51 -17.72 0.12
N GLY A 470 -9.81 -18.86 -0.02
CA GLY A 470 -10.14 -20.11 0.66
C GLY A 470 -8.93 -20.76 1.31
N ILE A 471 -9.18 -21.41 2.43
CA ILE A 471 -8.26 -22.34 3.09
C ILE A 471 -9.01 -23.65 3.24
N ALA A 472 -8.43 -24.75 2.81
CA ALA A 472 -9.03 -26.06 3.05
C ALA A 472 -8.01 -27.01 3.68
N ALA A 473 -8.51 -27.95 4.44
CA ALA A 473 -7.69 -28.97 5.03
C ALA A 473 -8.34 -30.35 4.86
N ARG A 474 -7.50 -31.38 4.83
CA ARG A 474 -7.89 -32.79 4.74
C ARG A 474 -6.95 -33.63 5.60
N ASP A 475 -7.51 -34.49 6.42
CA ASP A 475 -6.78 -35.41 7.31
C ASP A 475 -5.71 -34.76 8.21
N ALA A 476 -5.90 -33.48 8.51
CA ALA A 476 -4.94 -32.62 9.22
C ALA A 476 -5.41 -32.29 10.65
N SER A 477 -4.46 -31.77 11.43
CA SER A 477 -4.71 -31.20 12.75
C SER A 477 -3.91 -29.90 12.88
N LEU A 478 -4.60 -28.78 12.71
CA LEU A 478 -3.98 -27.45 12.67
C LEU A 478 -4.94 -26.34 13.15
N THR A 479 -4.38 -25.18 13.43
CA THR A 479 -5.14 -23.96 13.71
C THR A 479 -4.66 -22.86 12.76
N VAL A 480 -5.58 -22.06 12.21
CA VAL A 480 -5.26 -20.85 11.45
C VAL A 480 -5.74 -19.62 12.20
N SER A 481 -4.89 -18.59 12.24
CA SER A 481 -5.11 -17.31 12.90
C SER A 481 -4.46 -16.18 12.13
N HIS A 482 -4.62 -14.93 12.57
CA HIS A 482 -4.03 -13.75 11.93
C HIS A 482 -4.35 -13.66 10.43
N LEU A 483 -5.61 -13.95 10.09
CA LEU A 483 -6.10 -14.00 8.72
C LEU A 483 -6.20 -12.58 8.14
N ASN A 484 -5.31 -12.25 7.23
CA ASN A 484 -5.24 -10.96 6.57
C ASN A 484 -5.36 -11.14 5.05
N ILE A 485 -6.05 -10.20 4.41
CA ILE A 485 -6.17 -10.14 2.95
C ILE A 485 -5.67 -8.78 2.50
N SER A 486 -4.80 -8.81 1.50
CA SER A 486 -4.30 -7.64 0.81
C SER A 486 -4.55 -7.77 -0.70
N ARG A 487 -4.48 -6.66 -1.40
CA ARG A 487 -4.57 -6.57 -2.86
C ARG A 487 -3.35 -5.84 -3.43
N ASP A 488 -3.12 -6.00 -4.71
CA ASP A 488 -2.12 -5.22 -5.43
C ASP A 488 -2.62 -3.81 -5.79
N VAL A 489 -1.70 -2.97 -6.27
CA VAL A 489 -2.01 -1.67 -6.86
C VAL A 489 -2.76 -1.86 -8.17
N TYR A 490 -3.94 -1.24 -8.29
CA TYR A 490 -4.72 -1.20 -9.53
C TYR A 490 -4.36 0.07 -10.31
N TYR A 491 -3.80 -0.07 -11.50
CA TYR A 491 -3.45 1.06 -12.35
C TYR A 491 -4.60 1.39 -13.30
N LEU A 492 -5.19 2.59 -13.14
CA LEU A 492 -6.27 3.07 -14.00
C LEU A 492 -5.76 3.34 -15.41
N SER A 493 -6.49 2.85 -16.41
CA SER A 493 -6.22 3.11 -17.83
C SER A 493 -6.87 4.40 -18.30
N CYS A 494 -6.68 5.50 -17.58
CA CYS A 494 -7.16 6.81 -18.01
C CYS A 494 -6.09 7.52 -18.85
N SER A 495 -6.55 8.32 -19.81
CA SER A 495 -5.72 9.32 -20.49
C SER A 495 -6.39 10.67 -20.35
N LYS A 496 -5.63 11.73 -20.63
CA LYS A 496 -6.17 13.08 -20.62
C LYS A 496 -7.38 13.26 -21.53
N ASP A 497 -7.35 12.63 -22.69
CA ASP A 497 -8.41 12.74 -23.71
C ASP A 497 -9.73 12.15 -23.20
N ASN A 498 -9.68 11.32 -22.17
CA ASN A 498 -10.80 10.62 -21.55
C ASN A 498 -11.30 11.27 -20.26
N LEU A 499 -10.54 12.24 -19.72
CA LEU A 499 -11.02 13.04 -18.60
C LEU A 499 -12.05 14.04 -19.11
N GLY A 500 -13.32 13.82 -18.79
CA GLY A 500 -14.39 14.79 -19.09
C GLY A 500 -14.04 16.18 -18.50
N ASN A 501 -14.41 17.24 -19.19
CA ASN A 501 -14.17 18.61 -18.77
C ASN A 501 -14.67 18.85 -17.34
N GLY A 502 -13.75 18.95 -16.39
CA GLY A 502 -14.01 19.44 -15.04
C GLY A 502 -14.19 18.39 -13.93
N THR A 503 -14.02 17.10 -14.20
CA THR A 503 -14.00 16.07 -13.15
C THR A 503 -12.56 15.71 -12.77
N GLN A 504 -12.22 15.80 -11.48
CA GLN A 504 -10.93 15.34 -10.96
C GLN A 504 -10.90 13.80 -10.76
N ALA A 505 -12.04 13.13 -10.96
CA ALA A 505 -12.17 11.69 -10.80
C ALA A 505 -11.54 10.97 -12.00
N GLN A 506 -10.48 10.23 -11.74
CA GLN A 506 -9.84 9.36 -12.71
C GLN A 506 -10.62 8.04 -12.71
N VAL A 507 -11.50 7.86 -13.67
CA VAL A 507 -12.23 6.62 -13.92
C VAL A 507 -12.09 6.27 -15.40
N ASP A 508 -11.97 4.99 -15.69
CA ASP A 508 -11.79 4.46 -17.04
C ASP A 508 -13.08 3.78 -17.59
N PHE A 509 -14.19 3.93 -16.87
CA PHE A 509 -15.50 3.46 -17.31
C PHE A 509 -16.64 4.29 -16.68
N ASN A 510 -17.88 4.08 -17.13
CA ASN A 510 -19.07 4.71 -16.59
C ASN A 510 -19.46 4.06 -15.24
N ALA A 511 -18.97 4.63 -14.15
CA ALA A 511 -19.20 4.11 -12.79
C ALA A 511 -20.62 4.41 -12.27
N PRO A 512 -21.14 3.62 -11.32
CA PRO A 512 -22.37 3.92 -10.58
C PRO A 512 -22.32 5.31 -9.93
N THR A 513 -23.45 6.01 -9.96
CA THR A 513 -23.55 7.39 -9.47
C THR A 513 -24.08 7.50 -8.04
N SER A 514 -24.55 6.40 -7.47
CA SER A 514 -25.03 6.32 -6.09
C SER A 514 -24.45 5.11 -5.35
N LEU A 515 -24.35 5.21 -4.01
CA LEU A 515 -23.88 4.09 -3.17
C LEU A 515 -24.79 2.87 -3.26
N SER A 516 -26.10 3.06 -3.46
CA SER A 516 -27.06 1.96 -3.63
C SER A 516 -26.82 1.21 -4.95
N GLU A 517 -26.58 1.95 -6.03
CA GLU A 517 -26.22 1.35 -7.33
C GLU A 517 -24.89 0.63 -7.25
N LEU A 518 -23.89 1.24 -6.60
CA LEU A 518 -22.56 0.61 -6.40
C LEU A 518 -22.69 -0.70 -5.63
N ARG A 519 -23.44 -0.72 -4.52
CA ARG A 519 -23.69 -1.94 -3.74
C ARG A 519 -24.31 -3.04 -4.60
N THR A 520 -25.35 -2.70 -5.37
CA THR A 520 -26.01 -3.65 -6.26
C THR A 520 -25.06 -4.17 -7.36
N PHE A 521 -24.27 -3.27 -7.92
CA PHE A 521 -23.28 -3.58 -8.94
C PHE A 521 -22.21 -4.55 -8.40
N LEU A 522 -21.61 -4.25 -7.25
CA LEU A 522 -20.53 -5.05 -6.66
C LEU A 522 -21.03 -6.40 -6.10
N ALA A 523 -22.31 -6.53 -5.75
CA ALA A 523 -22.89 -7.76 -5.23
C ALA A 523 -23.41 -8.71 -6.32
N ASN A 524 -23.43 -8.30 -7.60
CA ASN A 524 -23.98 -9.10 -8.71
C ASN A 524 -23.03 -9.09 -9.91
N PRO A 525 -21.87 -9.71 -9.82
CA PRO A 525 -20.83 -9.70 -10.88
C PRO A 525 -21.38 -10.08 -12.26
N GLU A 526 -22.13 -11.16 -12.37
CA GLU A 526 -22.69 -11.64 -13.65
C GLU A 526 -23.58 -10.62 -14.33
N THR A 527 -24.41 -9.90 -13.55
CA THR A 527 -25.27 -8.84 -14.09
C THR A 527 -24.45 -7.58 -14.38
N ALA A 528 -23.55 -7.22 -13.48
CA ALA A 528 -22.69 -6.05 -13.59
C ALA A 528 -21.79 -6.10 -14.83
N PHE A 529 -21.38 -7.29 -15.25
CA PHE A 529 -20.47 -7.50 -16.38
C PHE A 529 -21.16 -8.13 -17.61
N SER A 530 -22.49 -8.11 -17.66
CA SER A 530 -23.28 -8.75 -18.74
C SER A 530 -23.36 -7.96 -20.06
N GLY A 531 -22.83 -6.74 -20.12
CA GLY A 531 -22.86 -5.89 -21.32
C GLY A 531 -24.16 -5.07 -21.50
N LYS A 532 -24.95 -4.84 -20.43
CA LYS A 532 -26.18 -4.02 -20.48
C LYS A 532 -26.19 -2.93 -19.40
N GLY A 533 -26.49 -1.70 -19.76
CA GLY A 533 -26.54 -0.55 -18.81
C GLY A 533 -25.15 -0.14 -18.33
N TYR A 534 -24.94 -0.03 -17.03
CA TYR A 534 -23.62 0.28 -16.44
C TYR A 534 -22.55 -0.76 -16.80
N SER A 535 -22.96 -1.98 -17.05
CA SER A 535 -22.08 -3.07 -17.47
C SER A 535 -21.49 -2.86 -18.87
N GLN A 536 -22.15 -2.09 -19.75
CA GLN A 536 -21.58 -1.69 -21.03
C GLN A 536 -20.29 -0.90 -20.80
N GLY A 537 -20.32 0.09 -19.90
CA GLY A 537 -19.14 0.93 -19.59
C GLY A 537 -17.97 0.11 -19.03
N TYR A 538 -18.24 -0.91 -18.21
CA TYR A 538 -17.19 -1.77 -17.67
C TYR A 538 -16.58 -2.69 -18.74
N MET A 539 -17.40 -3.14 -19.70
CA MET A 539 -16.90 -3.93 -20.85
C MET A 539 -16.14 -3.07 -21.86
N ASP A 540 -16.49 -1.78 -21.93
CA ASP A 540 -15.82 -0.79 -22.75
C ASP A 540 -14.68 -0.09 -21.96
N MET A 541 -14.18 -0.73 -20.86
CA MET A 541 -13.07 -0.22 -20.09
C MET A 541 -11.89 0.04 -21.01
N GLN A 542 -11.39 1.26 -20.96
CA GLN A 542 -10.40 1.73 -21.89
C GLN A 542 -9.06 1.06 -21.63
N SER A 543 -8.43 0.61 -22.71
CA SER A 543 -7.06 0.19 -22.72
C SER A 543 -6.26 1.23 -23.49
N ASN A 544 -5.30 1.88 -22.83
CA ASN A 544 -4.48 2.91 -23.43
C ASN A 544 -3.05 2.42 -23.67
N GLU A 545 -2.51 2.77 -24.83
CA GLU A 545 -1.13 2.45 -25.20
C GLU A 545 -0.30 3.75 -25.24
N PHE A 546 0.92 3.68 -24.70
CA PHE A 546 1.85 4.80 -24.59
C PHE A 546 3.19 4.40 -25.19
N LYS A 547 3.50 4.93 -26.38
CA LYS A 547 4.77 4.67 -27.07
C LYS A 547 5.86 5.57 -26.55
N LEU A 548 7.07 5.01 -26.34
CA LEU A 548 8.24 5.73 -25.84
C LEU A 548 9.32 5.81 -26.92
N GLY A 549 10.05 6.92 -26.92
CA GLY A 549 11.27 7.08 -27.73
C GLY A 549 12.48 6.42 -27.06
N GLU A 550 13.64 6.50 -27.75
CA GLU A 550 14.89 5.82 -27.33
C GLU A 550 15.47 6.33 -26.01
N ASP A 551 15.12 7.55 -25.56
CA ASP A 551 15.57 8.16 -24.31
C ASP A 551 14.42 8.63 -23.41
N GLU A 552 13.30 7.95 -23.50
CA GLU A 552 12.08 8.32 -22.79
C GLU A 552 11.64 7.23 -21.82
N PHE A 553 11.12 7.66 -20.68
CA PHE A 553 10.60 6.80 -19.63
C PHE A 553 9.14 7.09 -19.35
N PHE A 554 8.38 6.06 -18.98
CA PHE A 554 6.99 6.18 -18.54
C PHE A 554 6.90 5.97 -17.04
N VAL A 555 6.24 6.87 -16.34
CA VAL A 555 6.18 6.84 -14.88
C VAL A 555 4.74 6.93 -14.37
N LEU A 556 4.44 6.19 -13.30
CA LEU A 556 3.14 6.14 -12.63
C LEU A 556 3.26 6.42 -11.14
N GLY A 557 2.20 6.94 -10.55
CA GLY A 557 2.08 7.00 -9.09
C GLY A 557 1.46 5.73 -8.54
N ASP A 558 1.94 5.26 -7.40
CA ASP A 558 1.39 4.08 -6.71
C ASP A 558 -0.05 4.31 -6.23
N ASN A 559 -0.44 5.58 -5.99
CA ASN A 559 -1.83 6.00 -5.79
C ASN A 559 -2.46 6.36 -7.15
N SER A 560 -2.75 5.36 -7.95
CA SER A 560 -3.15 5.52 -9.36
C SER A 560 -4.34 6.48 -9.54
N ALA A 561 -5.35 6.41 -8.65
CA ALA A 561 -6.56 7.24 -8.74
C ALA A 561 -6.32 8.73 -8.41
N ARG A 562 -5.23 9.08 -7.73
CA ARG A 562 -4.90 10.44 -7.28
C ARG A 562 -3.51 10.90 -7.72
N SER A 563 -3.01 10.33 -8.83
CA SER A 563 -1.71 10.68 -9.38
C SER A 563 -1.81 11.44 -10.69
N LYS A 564 -1.28 12.65 -10.74
CA LYS A 564 -0.96 13.32 -12.00
C LYS A 564 0.41 12.81 -12.47
N ASP A 565 0.41 11.83 -13.36
CA ASP A 565 1.59 11.15 -13.89
C ASP A 565 1.59 11.12 -15.42
N SER A 566 2.43 10.29 -16.01
CA SER A 566 2.62 10.16 -17.46
C SER A 566 1.30 10.05 -18.26
N ARG A 567 0.27 9.43 -17.69
CA ARG A 567 -1.04 9.25 -18.34
C ARG A 567 -1.76 10.59 -18.62
N LEU A 568 -1.51 11.61 -17.79
CA LEU A 568 -2.32 12.83 -17.71
C LEU A 568 -1.58 14.11 -18.13
N TRP A 569 -0.37 14.00 -18.65
CA TRP A 569 0.40 15.18 -19.06
C TRP A 569 0.02 15.67 -20.45
N ASP A 570 -0.07 17.00 -20.58
CA ASP A 570 -0.51 17.70 -21.80
C ASP A 570 0.62 18.11 -22.73
N LYS A 571 1.75 18.46 -22.13
CA LYS A 571 2.80 19.23 -22.76
C LYS A 571 4.16 18.66 -22.40
N GLY A 572 4.41 17.41 -22.71
CA GLY A 572 5.74 16.81 -22.58
C GLY A 572 6.81 17.47 -23.48
N ARG A 573 6.46 18.53 -24.17
CA ARG A 573 7.41 19.36 -24.91
C ARG A 573 8.15 20.25 -23.94
N ILE A 574 9.41 19.96 -23.72
CA ILE A 574 10.36 20.93 -23.16
C ILE A 574 10.40 22.09 -24.17
N PRO A 575 9.90 23.29 -23.81
CA PRO A 575 10.17 24.49 -24.63
C PRO A 575 11.68 24.73 -24.53
N ASN A 576 12.37 24.70 -25.66
CA ASN A 576 13.77 25.08 -25.82
C ASN A 576 14.84 23.99 -25.55
N ARG A 577 14.83 22.89 -26.26
CA ARG A 577 16.11 22.42 -26.80
C ARG A 577 16.50 23.39 -27.93
N ILE A 578 17.35 24.33 -27.58
CA ILE A 578 17.92 25.27 -28.57
C ILE A 578 18.76 24.42 -29.54
N GLY A 579 18.23 24.14 -30.71
CA GLY A 579 18.95 23.50 -31.79
C GLY A 579 18.33 22.26 -32.43
N ASP A 580 17.31 21.65 -31.85
CA ASP A 580 16.64 20.49 -32.44
C ASP A 580 15.33 20.87 -33.12
N ASN A 581 15.30 20.74 -34.45
CA ASN A 581 14.07 20.75 -35.24
C ASN A 581 13.27 19.43 -35.13
N ASP A 582 13.70 18.53 -34.29
CA ASP A 582 13.05 17.23 -34.06
C ASP A 582 11.95 17.37 -32.99
N GLN A 583 10.70 17.40 -33.46
CA GLN A 583 9.49 17.45 -32.62
C GLN A 583 9.04 16.06 -32.11
N SER A 584 9.97 15.14 -31.97
CA SER A 584 9.68 13.70 -31.77
C SER A 584 9.44 13.25 -30.32
N GLY A 585 9.47 14.14 -29.34
CA GLY A 585 9.17 13.80 -27.94
C GLY A 585 7.69 13.51 -27.70
N HIS A 586 7.38 12.46 -26.93
CA HIS A 586 6.00 12.12 -26.55
C HIS A 586 5.57 12.91 -25.32
N ASN A 587 4.32 13.40 -25.31
CA ASN A 587 3.78 14.23 -24.22
C ASN A 587 3.74 13.50 -22.88
N HIS A 588 3.58 12.17 -22.88
CA HIS A 588 3.46 11.30 -21.71
C HIS A 588 4.80 10.76 -21.19
N ALA A 589 5.93 11.25 -21.69
CA ALA A 589 7.24 10.71 -21.38
C ALA A 589 8.08 11.63 -20.50
N VAL A 590 8.97 11.04 -19.71
CA VAL A 590 10.07 11.72 -19.02
C VAL A 590 11.35 11.50 -19.81
N PRO A 591 11.93 12.52 -20.42
CA PRO A 591 13.25 12.44 -21.03
C PRO A 591 14.34 12.11 -19.98
N ARG A 592 15.37 11.39 -20.41
CA ARG A 592 16.49 10.97 -19.54
C ARG A 592 17.17 12.12 -18.81
N ASP A 593 17.36 13.25 -19.47
CA ASP A 593 18.03 14.44 -18.93
C ASP A 593 17.24 15.16 -17.83
N LEU A 594 15.97 14.81 -17.65
CA LEU A 594 15.15 15.27 -16.53
C LEU A 594 15.23 14.37 -15.30
N LEU A 595 15.79 13.16 -15.40
CA LEU A 595 15.97 12.28 -14.24
C LEU A 595 16.98 12.89 -13.27
N ILE A 596 16.67 12.85 -11.97
CA ILE A 596 17.55 13.36 -10.90
C ILE A 596 18.22 12.19 -10.20
N GLY A 597 17.46 11.16 -9.83
CA GLY A 597 18.00 10.02 -9.11
C GLY A 597 16.95 9.05 -8.59
N LYS A 598 17.43 7.96 -7.96
CA LYS A 598 16.62 6.89 -7.35
C LYS A 598 16.35 7.23 -5.89
N ALA A 599 15.10 7.23 -5.48
CA ALA A 599 14.72 7.26 -4.08
C ALA A 599 15.06 5.90 -3.45
N PHE A 600 15.78 5.89 -2.33
CA PHE A 600 16.26 4.63 -1.78
C PHE A 600 16.01 4.44 -0.28
N PHE A 601 15.71 5.51 0.46
CA PHE A 601 15.53 5.42 1.91
C PHE A 601 14.62 6.51 2.48
N ILE A 602 13.67 6.11 3.34
CA ILE A 602 12.89 7.04 4.16
C ILE A 602 13.70 7.29 5.43
N TYR A 603 14.36 8.46 5.53
CA TYR A 603 15.24 8.74 6.67
C TYR A 603 14.55 9.47 7.81
N TRP A 604 13.42 10.11 7.56
CA TRP A 604 12.64 10.80 8.58
C TRP A 604 11.14 10.71 8.29
N PRO A 605 10.49 9.65 8.77
CA PRO A 605 9.04 9.62 8.85
C PRO A 605 8.56 10.63 9.91
N HIS A 606 7.27 10.94 9.90
CA HIS A 606 6.71 11.85 10.90
C HIS A 606 6.78 11.30 12.33
N GLY A 607 6.63 12.20 13.34
CA GLY A 607 6.51 11.80 14.73
C GLY A 607 5.06 11.44 15.07
N ILE A 608 4.85 10.39 15.86
CA ILE A 608 3.53 9.93 16.31
C ILE A 608 3.23 10.53 17.67
N PRO A 609 2.16 11.34 17.85
CA PRO A 609 1.68 11.75 19.15
C PRO A 609 1.19 10.56 19.97
N PHE A 610 1.41 10.53 21.29
CA PHE A 610 1.04 9.39 22.11
C PHE A 610 0.18 9.68 23.35
N LEU A 611 -0.21 10.93 23.55
CA LEU A 611 -1.22 11.31 24.55
C LEU A 611 -2.56 11.58 23.89
N ASN A 612 -3.62 11.67 24.71
CA ASN A 612 -4.97 12.04 24.27
C ASN A 612 -5.47 11.14 23.13
N ASN A 613 -5.41 9.82 23.35
CA ASN A 613 -5.81 8.79 22.35
C ASN A 613 -5.04 8.92 21.01
N GLY A 614 -3.74 9.18 21.06
CA GLY A 614 -2.90 9.32 19.87
C GLY A 614 -2.95 10.70 19.20
N ARG A 615 -3.73 11.63 19.72
CA ARG A 615 -3.86 13.00 19.16
C ARG A 615 -2.82 13.98 19.71
N GLY A 616 -2.18 13.66 20.83
CA GLY A 616 -1.27 14.55 21.55
C GLY A 616 -1.98 15.75 22.18
N ILE A 617 -1.18 16.70 22.67
CA ILE A 617 -1.64 17.99 23.16
C ILE A 617 -1.28 19.03 22.10
N PRO A 618 -2.25 19.68 21.44
CA PRO A 618 -1.97 20.67 20.41
C PRO A 618 -1.21 21.87 20.99
N VAL A 619 -0.08 22.23 20.39
CA VAL A 619 0.73 23.39 20.80
C VAL A 619 0.86 24.42 19.68
N TRP A 620 0.57 24.05 18.45
CA TRP A 620 0.58 24.93 17.30
C TRP A 620 -0.62 24.67 16.41
N TYR A 621 -1.17 25.74 15.82
CA TYR A 621 -2.37 25.68 14.97
C TYR A 621 -2.09 26.36 13.63
N TYR A 622 -2.86 25.96 12.60
CA TYR A 622 -2.75 26.62 11.30
C TYR A 622 -3.16 28.08 11.37
N ASN A 623 -2.43 28.92 10.63
CA ASN A 623 -2.87 30.27 10.39
C ASN A 623 -4.10 30.23 9.46
N GLN A 624 -5.14 30.92 9.87
CA GLN A 624 -6.32 31.10 9.01
C GLN A 624 -6.03 32.16 7.96
N PRO A 625 -6.52 31.98 6.71
CA PRO A 625 -6.40 33.02 5.72
C PRO A 625 -7.30 34.21 6.11
N GLU A 626 -6.73 35.39 6.12
CA GLU A 626 -7.51 36.64 6.28
C GLU A 626 -8.30 36.95 4.99
N ALA A 627 -7.82 36.49 3.84
CA ALA A 627 -8.46 36.61 2.55
C ALA A 627 -7.97 35.53 1.58
N VAL A 628 -8.82 35.08 0.66
CA VAL A 628 -8.51 34.10 -0.37
C VAL A 628 -8.53 34.77 -1.73
N LYS A 629 -7.58 34.40 -2.59
CA LYS A 629 -7.46 34.89 -3.96
C LYS A 629 -8.54 34.22 -4.83
N VAL A 630 -9.51 34.98 -5.30
CA VAL A 630 -10.65 34.52 -6.12
C VAL A 630 -10.36 34.66 -7.63
N GLY A 631 -9.35 35.48 -7.98
CA GLY A 631 -8.94 35.73 -9.36
C GLY A 631 -7.65 36.54 -9.39
N PRO A 632 -7.08 36.84 -10.58
CA PRO A 632 -5.90 37.68 -10.68
C PRO A 632 -6.13 39.05 -10.06
N GLY A 633 -5.59 39.25 -8.83
CA GLY A 633 -5.70 40.54 -8.12
C GLY A 633 -7.00 40.70 -7.26
N ASP A 634 -7.91 39.75 -7.26
CA ASP A 634 -9.14 39.79 -6.45
C ASP A 634 -9.00 38.93 -5.22
N TYR A 635 -9.05 39.49 -4.02
CA TYR A 635 -8.97 38.85 -2.72
C TYR A 635 -10.26 39.06 -1.97
N ARG A 636 -10.92 37.99 -1.52
CA ARG A 636 -12.12 38.09 -0.66
C ARG A 636 -11.81 37.57 0.73
N PRO A 637 -12.32 38.23 1.78
CA PRO A 637 -12.20 37.74 3.14
C PRO A 637 -12.92 36.40 3.27
N VAL A 638 -12.30 35.43 3.94
CA VAL A 638 -12.91 34.12 4.18
C VAL A 638 -13.93 34.28 5.30
N GLN A 639 -15.20 34.18 4.96
CA GLN A 639 -16.27 34.04 5.92
C GLN A 639 -16.92 32.67 5.69
N PRO A 640 -16.52 31.62 6.43
CA PRO A 640 -17.18 30.33 6.30
C PRO A 640 -18.65 30.44 6.66
N LEU A 641 -19.50 29.92 5.77
CA LEU A 641 -20.96 29.89 6.00
C LEU A 641 -21.29 28.69 6.87
N GLY A 642 -21.74 28.92 8.10
CA GLY A 642 -22.39 27.92 8.94
C GLY A 642 -23.87 27.79 8.59
N PRO A 643 -24.58 26.79 9.14
CA PRO A 643 -26.03 26.60 8.90
C PRO A 643 -26.90 27.79 9.29
N ASN A 644 -26.35 28.75 10.04
CA ASN A 644 -27.04 29.96 10.55
C ASN A 644 -26.41 31.27 10.08
N GLY A 645 -25.56 31.27 9.03
CA GLY A 645 -24.85 32.46 8.53
C GLY A 645 -23.33 32.36 8.70
N PRO A 646 -22.57 33.46 8.49
CA PRO A 646 -21.12 33.46 8.57
C PRO A 646 -20.63 32.95 9.93
N MET A 647 -19.84 31.89 9.92
CA MET A 647 -19.16 31.41 11.14
C MET A 647 -17.84 32.17 11.30
N GLU A 648 -17.65 32.83 12.45
CA GLU A 648 -16.31 33.20 12.86
C GLU A 648 -15.51 31.90 13.13
N LEU A 649 -14.54 31.62 12.30
CA LEU A 649 -13.57 30.55 12.58
C LEU A 649 -12.75 31.00 13.79
N GLU A 650 -12.97 30.38 14.92
CA GLU A 650 -12.10 30.59 16.10
C GLU A 650 -10.66 30.28 15.73
N LYS A 651 -9.74 31.21 16.03
CA LYS A 651 -8.32 31.21 15.63
C LYS A 651 -7.50 29.97 16.06
N SER A 652 -8.09 28.98 16.69
CA SER A 652 -7.37 27.90 17.39
C SER A 652 -7.91 26.50 17.16
N LYS A 653 -8.57 26.20 16.02
CA LYS A 653 -9.34 24.97 15.90
C LYS A 653 -8.61 23.79 15.24
N TYR A 654 -7.55 24.03 14.45
CA TYR A 654 -6.90 22.96 13.69
C TYR A 654 -5.42 22.82 14.07
N PRO A 655 -5.01 21.73 14.73
CA PRO A 655 -3.65 21.56 15.19
C PRO A 655 -2.70 21.31 14.00
N SER A 656 -1.60 22.04 13.96
CA SER A 656 -0.48 21.82 13.04
C SER A 656 0.70 21.11 13.71
N LEU A 657 0.78 21.15 15.04
CA LEU A 657 1.76 20.45 15.85
C LEU A 657 1.15 20.04 17.19
N SER A 658 1.29 18.77 17.54
CA SER A 658 0.92 18.21 18.85
C SER A 658 2.13 17.57 19.53
N VAL A 659 2.19 17.62 20.85
CA VAL A 659 3.26 17.04 21.66
C VAL A 659 2.65 16.22 22.81
N PRO A 660 3.37 15.28 23.43
CA PRO A 660 4.65 14.73 22.99
C PRO A 660 4.46 13.73 21.83
N PHE A 661 5.51 13.50 21.08
CA PHE A 661 5.54 12.51 19.99
C PHE A 661 6.83 11.68 20.04
N TYR A 662 6.78 10.49 19.46
CA TYR A 662 7.96 9.66 19.21
C TYR A 662 8.11 9.39 17.70
N PRO A 663 9.33 9.19 17.17
CA PRO A 663 9.53 8.89 15.76
C PRO A 663 8.88 7.56 15.38
N GLN A 664 8.28 7.49 14.20
CA GLN A 664 7.69 6.26 13.67
C GLN A 664 8.79 5.33 13.10
N TRP A 665 9.55 4.69 13.99
CA TRP A 665 10.71 3.85 13.61
C TRP A 665 10.38 2.73 12.62
N GLN A 666 9.16 2.20 12.65
CA GLN A 666 8.71 1.13 11.75
C GLN A 666 8.73 1.52 10.27
N ARG A 667 8.69 2.81 9.96
CA ARG A 667 8.79 3.33 8.60
C ARG A 667 10.20 3.74 8.19
N TRP A 668 11.18 3.52 9.03
CA TRP A 668 12.58 3.73 8.69
C TRP A 668 13.03 2.56 7.82
N GLN A 669 12.86 2.68 6.52
CA GLN A 669 13.00 1.56 5.60
C GLN A 669 13.61 1.96 4.26
N ARG A 670 14.17 0.97 3.59
CA ARG A 670 14.59 1.07 2.20
C ARG A 670 13.37 1.15 1.29
N ILE A 671 13.42 2.04 0.30
CA ILE A 671 12.44 2.16 -0.78
C ILE A 671 12.86 1.20 -1.89
N GLU A 672 11.98 0.32 -2.31
CA GLU A 672 12.22 -0.65 -3.37
C GLU A 672 11.35 -0.44 -4.59
#